data_663f3a79ec5761b86024f9acaaa555a1
#
_entry.id   663f3a79ec5761b86024f9acaaa555a1
#
_cell.length_a   1.000
_cell.length_b   1.000
_cell.length_c   1.000
_cell.angle_alpha   90.00
_cell.angle_beta   90.00
_cell.angle_gamma   90.00
#
_symmetry.space_group_name_H-M   'P 1'
#
loop_
_entity.id
_entity.type
_entity.pdbx_description
1 polymer ?
#
loop_
_entity_poly.entity_id
_entity_poly.type
_entity_poly.pdbx_seq_one_letter_code
_entity_poly.pdbx_strand_id
1 'polypeptide(L)'
;MLVSLGGVLLCLSEMRKGNLKRLRFVFLALFATWLIGRLLFPAAIQAFVVKPNERERERPFLVHNIIFTRYAYNLDKVRIRYHPGEPMPSVSELKFHRTALANIRLWDIDQLLDAFSQLQSLHLQYGFSAVDYDRYYIGGRLRQVAIAPRELFLPNQIATWVNRHLHYTHGYGIVMSLVTEFTGEGSPSFIIKDIPPQVAEIFPYRIRRPEIYFGEFVLPEERRRRQPFVRGRQQQQPAQPQTSPTQTGQGTQSQSNQPPPPPTPEDQQPQATQTSQYTIADFVLVRTRAPEFDYPLRGELGRGEGDEGHSGWKETRYEADAGVPIGSWWRRLLFAARFMDLGLLLNTDITPESRLLMYRRILERVNAVAPFLLIDRDPYPVITSDGRIVWIVDTFTATTNFPYSTPISPQIRVNYLRNAVKVTVDAYTGEMRFYAFDPQDPMLKTYMKAFPTLFRNREEMPPDIKAHIRYPQSLFAVQATMMCLYHMTNPDQFYLKEDAWEIAQEQSGVEGKPVPIRPYYTVIRSPDDGRDRFMLLIPFTPYGKPDKNMVAWMAAHCDYDRYGDLFVYKFPPGKLVDGPQQIEARINADAQISQYFSLWNQQGSRVIRGSLLILPVGNSLLYVEPVYLQAEQTPLPEIKRVIVSAGKRVVMGEDLWDALTQLFQTPIHDGILTPNQQFHRRTPTTGHPSPVANPEAVMELLRHLQDAKQAREQGDWLRFGEALNKAFEQAEKLERAFGVAR
;
A
#
# COMPACT_ATOMS: atom_id res chain seq x y z
N MET A 1 53.08 2.78 -1.46
CA MET A 1 53.49 2.90 -0.05
C MET A 1 55.01 3.11 0.10
N LEU A 2 55.91 2.20 -0.40
CA LEU A 2 57.36 2.39 -0.30
C LEU A 2 57.89 3.66 -0.96
N VAL A 3 57.39 4.01 -2.15
CA VAL A 3 57.76 5.27 -2.86
C VAL A 3 57.28 6.51 -2.09
N SER A 4 56.11 6.47 -1.49
CA SER A 4 55.59 7.56 -0.65
C SER A 4 56.42 7.75 0.62
N LEU A 5 56.82 6.66 1.26
CA LEU A 5 57.62 6.70 2.47
C LEU A 5 59.05 7.23 2.16
N GLY A 6 59.65 6.74 1.08
CA GLY A 6 60.95 7.25 0.58
C GLY A 6 60.90 8.72 0.19
N GLY A 7 59.82 9.14 -0.45
CA GLY A 7 59.61 10.54 -0.80
C GLY A 7 59.44 11.47 0.43
N VAL A 8 58.72 11.02 1.45
CA VAL A 8 58.58 11.77 2.73
C VAL A 8 59.97 11.92 3.40
N LEU A 9 60.76 10.84 3.46
CA LEU A 9 62.10 10.87 4.05
C LEU A 9 63.05 11.82 3.29
N LEU A 10 62.96 11.82 1.94
CA LEU A 10 63.73 12.78 1.10
C LEU A 10 63.28 14.21 1.34
N CYS A 11 61.96 14.46 1.43
CA CYS A 11 61.45 15.80 1.74
C CYS A 11 61.98 16.28 3.09
N LEU A 12 61.92 15.46 4.13
CA LEU A 12 62.44 15.79 5.46
C LEU A 12 63.96 16.05 5.46
N SER A 13 64.74 15.30 4.67
CA SER A 13 66.18 15.48 4.52
C SER A 13 66.52 16.79 3.83
N GLU A 14 65.80 17.11 2.74
CA GLU A 14 66.07 18.35 1.99
C GLU A 14 65.50 19.61 2.69
N MET A 15 64.45 19.49 3.47
CA MET A 15 63.97 20.56 4.39
C MET A 15 65.04 20.92 5.43
N ARG A 16 65.72 19.93 6.01
CA ARG A 16 66.82 20.14 6.98
C ARG A 16 68.03 20.85 6.34
N LYS A 17 68.26 20.65 5.02
CA LYS A 17 69.36 21.28 4.27
C LYS A 17 69.01 22.65 3.71
N GLY A 18 67.77 23.14 3.86
CA GLY A 18 67.30 24.44 3.38
C GLY A 18 67.25 24.59 1.83
N ASN A 19 67.29 23.48 1.09
CA ASN A 19 67.37 23.51 -0.36
C ASN A 19 66.01 23.49 -1.06
N LEU A 20 65.39 24.66 -1.16
CA LEU A 20 64.03 24.83 -1.73
C LEU A 20 63.91 24.37 -3.19
N LYS A 21 64.99 24.42 -4.01
CA LYS A 21 64.92 23.94 -5.39
C LYS A 21 64.79 22.42 -5.47
N ARG A 22 65.55 21.69 -4.66
CA ARG A 22 65.44 20.21 -4.58
C ARG A 22 64.14 19.76 -3.95
N LEU A 23 63.65 20.47 -2.95
CA LEU A 23 62.37 20.20 -2.34
C LEU A 23 61.24 20.31 -3.36
N ARG A 24 61.18 21.34 -4.19
CA ARG A 24 60.22 21.46 -5.30
C ARG A 24 60.31 20.31 -6.29
N PHE A 25 61.53 19.88 -6.63
CA PHE A 25 61.71 18.75 -7.53
C PHE A 25 61.20 17.43 -6.93
N VAL A 26 61.45 17.18 -5.64
CA VAL A 26 60.91 16.01 -4.93
C VAL A 26 59.38 16.02 -4.88
N PHE A 27 58.78 17.17 -4.60
CA PHE A 27 57.31 17.35 -4.65
C PHE A 27 56.76 17.08 -6.05
N LEU A 28 57.39 17.63 -7.08
CA LEU A 28 56.97 17.42 -8.46
C LEU A 28 57.09 15.95 -8.87
N ALA A 29 58.16 15.27 -8.47
CA ALA A 29 58.37 13.86 -8.73
C ALA A 29 57.32 12.96 -7.98
N LEU A 30 57.02 13.29 -6.75
CA LEU A 30 55.97 12.62 -5.99
C LEU A 30 54.58 12.83 -6.62
N PHE A 31 54.27 14.07 -7.02
CA PHE A 31 53.02 14.39 -7.70
C PHE A 31 52.91 13.67 -9.05
N ALA A 32 54.02 13.66 -9.83
CA ALA A 32 54.07 12.96 -11.10
C ALA A 32 53.90 11.43 -10.89
N THR A 33 54.55 10.85 -9.90
CA THR A 33 54.37 9.42 -9.55
C THR A 33 52.96 9.12 -9.14
N TRP A 34 52.35 10.00 -8.34
CA TRP A 34 50.94 9.89 -7.95
C TRP A 34 50.01 10.00 -9.16
N LEU A 35 50.23 11.00 -10.02
CA LEU A 35 49.45 11.23 -11.24
C LEU A 35 49.56 10.04 -12.21
N ILE A 36 50.77 9.56 -12.46
CA ILE A 36 51.00 8.40 -13.32
C ILE A 36 50.39 7.15 -12.70
N GLY A 37 50.67 6.86 -11.43
CA GLY A 37 50.26 5.61 -10.77
C GLY A 37 48.75 5.55 -10.48
N ARG A 38 48.11 6.68 -10.21
CA ARG A 38 46.71 6.72 -9.82
C ARG A 38 45.73 7.12 -10.93
N LEU A 39 46.21 7.90 -11.91
CA LEU A 39 45.34 8.39 -12.99
C LEU A 39 45.73 7.85 -14.37
N LEU A 40 46.97 8.04 -14.79
CA LEU A 40 47.42 7.71 -16.16
C LEU A 40 47.58 6.21 -16.39
N PHE A 41 48.19 5.50 -15.44
CA PHE A 41 48.43 4.07 -15.59
C PHE A 41 47.12 3.26 -15.57
N PRO A 42 46.18 3.45 -14.63
CA PRO A 42 44.86 2.79 -14.69
C PRO A 42 44.07 3.17 -15.96
N ALA A 43 44.11 4.44 -16.38
CA ALA A 43 43.47 4.89 -17.61
C ALA A 43 44.06 4.25 -18.86
N ALA A 44 45.38 4.11 -18.92
CA ALA A 44 46.09 3.44 -20.03
C ALA A 44 45.75 1.93 -20.05
N ILE A 45 45.76 1.25 -18.89
CA ILE A 45 45.35 -0.15 -18.81
C ILE A 45 43.90 -0.28 -19.27
N GLN A 46 43.00 0.57 -18.77
CA GLN A 46 41.62 0.57 -19.18
C GLN A 46 41.42 0.76 -20.67
N ALA A 47 42.16 1.75 -21.29
CA ALA A 47 42.00 2.07 -22.69
C ALA A 47 42.62 1.02 -23.64
N PHE A 48 43.82 0.50 -23.30
CA PHE A 48 44.60 -0.34 -24.21
C PHE A 48 44.55 -1.85 -23.91
N VAL A 49 44.22 -2.23 -22.68
CA VAL A 49 44.20 -3.65 -22.27
C VAL A 49 42.76 -4.14 -21.99
N VAL A 50 41.95 -3.35 -21.28
CA VAL A 50 40.62 -3.77 -20.88
C VAL A 50 39.63 -3.54 -22.01
N LYS A 51 39.45 -2.29 -22.49
CA LYS A 51 38.44 -1.96 -23.50
C LYS A 51 38.52 -2.81 -24.79
N PRO A 52 39.66 -3.11 -25.38
CA PRO A 52 39.70 -3.97 -26.58
C PRO A 52 39.22 -5.40 -26.38
N ASN A 53 39.36 -5.92 -25.13
CA ASN A 53 38.94 -7.30 -24.74
C ASN A 53 38.06 -7.25 -23.50
N GLU A 54 37.16 -6.26 -23.41
CA GLU A 54 36.40 -5.95 -22.20
C GLU A 54 35.58 -7.15 -21.72
N ARG A 55 34.88 -7.82 -22.62
CA ARG A 55 34.06 -8.99 -22.30
C ARG A 55 34.85 -10.08 -21.58
N GLU A 56 36.05 -10.40 -22.07
CA GLU A 56 36.89 -11.47 -21.53
C GLU A 56 37.55 -11.07 -20.19
N ARG A 57 37.96 -9.82 -20.10
CA ARG A 57 38.63 -9.25 -18.91
C ARG A 57 37.64 -9.01 -17.75
N GLU A 58 36.44 -8.55 -18.05
CA GLU A 58 35.40 -8.30 -17.05
C GLU A 58 34.65 -9.56 -16.63
N ARG A 59 34.68 -10.64 -17.43
CA ARG A 59 33.94 -11.88 -17.18
C ARG A 59 34.08 -12.46 -15.76
N PRO A 60 35.27 -12.56 -15.14
CA PRO A 60 35.41 -13.04 -13.76
C PRO A 60 34.70 -12.12 -12.75
N PHE A 61 34.76 -10.83 -12.93
CA PHE A 61 34.12 -9.83 -12.07
C PHE A 61 32.61 -9.84 -12.25
N LEU A 62 32.11 -10.06 -13.46
CA LEU A 62 30.67 -10.24 -13.75
C LEU A 62 30.14 -11.48 -13.09
N VAL A 63 30.88 -12.59 -13.10
CA VAL A 63 30.49 -13.81 -12.37
C VAL A 63 30.32 -13.54 -10.88
N HIS A 64 31.28 -12.86 -10.26
CA HIS A 64 31.18 -12.49 -8.85
C HIS A 64 30.04 -11.51 -8.60
N ASN A 65 29.86 -10.50 -9.44
CA ASN A 65 28.77 -9.55 -9.34
C ASN A 65 27.39 -10.25 -9.40
N ILE A 66 27.21 -11.16 -10.36
CA ILE A 66 25.94 -11.91 -10.50
C ILE A 66 25.68 -12.77 -9.25
N ILE A 67 26.66 -13.56 -8.81
CA ILE A 67 26.49 -14.46 -7.66
C ILE A 67 26.22 -13.67 -6.38
N PHE A 68 27.03 -12.67 -6.08
CA PHE A 68 26.92 -11.92 -4.84
C PHE A 68 25.69 -11.00 -4.80
N THR A 69 25.29 -10.41 -5.94
CA THR A 69 24.05 -9.63 -6.00
C THR A 69 22.82 -10.54 -5.82
N ARG A 70 22.78 -11.68 -6.51
CA ARG A 70 21.69 -12.66 -6.31
C ARG A 70 21.59 -13.12 -4.86
N TYR A 71 22.73 -13.44 -4.23
CA TYR A 71 22.76 -13.82 -2.82
C TYR A 71 22.30 -12.66 -1.91
N ALA A 72 22.78 -11.43 -2.13
CA ALA A 72 22.51 -10.27 -1.29
C ALA A 72 21.00 -9.94 -1.21
N TYR A 73 20.27 -10.17 -2.30
CA TYR A 73 18.83 -9.91 -2.40
C TYR A 73 17.96 -11.18 -2.39
N ASN A 74 18.52 -12.34 -1.99
CA ASN A 74 17.81 -13.62 -1.92
C ASN A 74 17.27 -14.12 -3.27
N LEU A 75 17.89 -13.71 -4.37
CA LEU A 75 17.49 -14.11 -5.74
C LEU A 75 18.09 -15.46 -6.16
N ASP A 76 19.07 -15.95 -5.43
CA ASP A 76 19.68 -17.27 -5.62
C ASP A 76 18.67 -18.42 -5.39
N LYS A 77 17.64 -18.18 -4.57
CA LYS A 77 16.57 -19.12 -4.25
C LYS A 77 15.36 -19.03 -5.19
N VAL A 78 15.33 -18.06 -6.11
CA VAL A 78 14.22 -17.86 -7.05
C VAL A 78 14.12 -19.04 -8.00
N ARG A 79 12.94 -19.65 -8.07
CA ARG A 79 12.62 -20.76 -8.98
C ARG A 79 12.02 -20.20 -10.27
N ILE A 80 12.63 -20.52 -11.41
CA ILE A 80 12.14 -20.10 -12.72
C ILE A 80 11.35 -21.26 -13.34
N ARG A 81 10.16 -20.98 -13.86
CA ARG A 81 9.22 -21.91 -14.50
C ARG A 81 8.69 -21.31 -15.79
N TYR A 82 8.14 -22.15 -16.64
CA TYR A 82 7.43 -21.70 -17.85
C TYR A 82 5.93 -21.74 -17.63
N HIS A 83 5.26 -20.67 -18.04
CA HIS A 83 3.80 -20.57 -18.07
C HIS A 83 3.34 -20.68 -19.52
N PRO A 84 2.31 -21.51 -19.83
CA PRO A 84 1.89 -21.72 -21.22
C PRO A 84 1.43 -20.45 -21.92
N GLY A 85 0.84 -19.48 -21.20
CA GLY A 85 0.37 -18.20 -21.77
C GLY A 85 -0.73 -18.39 -22.79
N GLU A 86 -1.70 -19.28 -22.54
CA GLU A 86 -2.84 -19.46 -23.45
C GLU A 86 -3.66 -18.17 -23.54
N PRO A 87 -4.26 -17.88 -24.71
CA PRO A 87 -4.92 -16.58 -24.90
C PRO A 87 -6.12 -16.37 -23.98
N MET A 88 -6.86 -17.41 -23.66
CA MET A 88 -8.12 -17.31 -22.92
C MET A 88 -8.32 -18.54 -22.03
N PRO A 89 -8.69 -18.37 -20.76
CA PRO A 89 -9.01 -19.49 -19.88
C PRO A 89 -10.33 -20.14 -20.31
N SER A 90 -10.45 -21.44 -20.06
CA SER A 90 -11.72 -22.15 -20.21
C SER A 90 -12.66 -21.85 -19.05
N VAL A 91 -13.98 -22.05 -19.25
CA VAL A 91 -14.99 -21.90 -18.18
C VAL A 91 -14.73 -22.88 -17.02
N SER A 92 -14.17 -24.05 -17.30
CA SER A 92 -13.77 -25.02 -16.28
C SER A 92 -12.61 -24.53 -15.42
N GLU A 93 -11.61 -23.89 -16.04
CA GLU A 93 -10.51 -23.25 -15.31
C GLU A 93 -11.00 -22.10 -14.42
N LEU A 94 -11.93 -21.26 -14.90
CA LEU A 94 -12.54 -20.22 -14.07
C LEU A 94 -13.25 -20.80 -12.85
N LYS A 95 -14.03 -21.85 -13.01
CA LYS A 95 -14.70 -22.54 -11.89
C LYS A 95 -13.70 -23.14 -10.91
N PHE A 96 -12.59 -23.69 -11.40
CA PHE A 96 -11.52 -24.23 -10.58
C PHE A 96 -10.73 -23.16 -9.82
N HIS A 97 -10.61 -21.96 -10.37
CA HIS A 97 -9.94 -20.80 -9.76
C HIS A 97 -10.91 -19.81 -9.08
N ARG A 98 -12.09 -20.27 -8.70
CA ARG A 98 -13.16 -19.43 -8.15
C ARG A 98 -12.71 -18.61 -6.93
N THR A 99 -11.90 -19.17 -6.03
CA THR A 99 -11.35 -18.42 -4.88
C THR A 99 -10.51 -17.25 -5.35
N ALA A 100 -9.68 -17.42 -6.37
CA ALA A 100 -8.88 -16.34 -6.93
C ALA A 100 -9.77 -15.22 -7.50
N LEU A 101 -10.80 -15.59 -8.27
CA LEU A 101 -11.77 -14.63 -8.83
C LEU A 101 -12.51 -13.84 -7.74
N ALA A 102 -12.94 -14.53 -6.66
CA ALA A 102 -13.63 -13.90 -5.53
C ALA A 102 -12.72 -13.00 -4.66
N ASN A 103 -11.43 -12.95 -4.96
CA ASN A 103 -10.43 -12.14 -4.27
C ASN A 103 -9.72 -11.14 -5.21
N ILE A 104 -10.26 -10.93 -6.40
CA ILE A 104 -9.77 -9.88 -7.30
C ILE A 104 -10.00 -8.53 -6.63
N ARG A 105 -8.92 -7.77 -6.49
CA ARG A 105 -8.98 -6.44 -5.89
C ARG A 105 -9.60 -5.44 -6.86
N LEU A 106 -10.78 -4.95 -6.56
CA LEU A 106 -11.44 -3.87 -7.30
C LEU A 106 -11.23 -2.49 -6.66
N TRP A 107 -10.77 -2.45 -5.42
CA TRP A 107 -10.48 -1.21 -4.71
C TRP A 107 -8.98 -0.96 -4.61
N ASP A 108 -8.51 0.16 -5.13
CA ASP A 108 -7.15 0.64 -4.92
C ASP A 108 -7.02 1.38 -3.59
N ILE A 109 -5.81 1.38 -3.01
CA ILE A 109 -5.54 1.94 -1.67
C ILE A 109 -5.94 3.42 -1.58
N ASP A 110 -5.59 4.23 -2.58
CA ASP A 110 -5.83 5.67 -2.56
C ASP A 110 -7.34 5.96 -2.57
N GLN A 111 -8.12 5.26 -3.42
CA GLN A 111 -9.57 5.38 -3.52
C GLN A 111 -10.28 4.86 -2.25
N LEU A 112 -9.81 3.75 -1.69
CA LEU A 112 -10.35 3.25 -0.43
C LEU A 112 -10.10 4.19 0.73
N LEU A 113 -8.93 4.78 0.78
CA LEU A 113 -8.57 5.71 1.84
C LEU A 113 -9.44 6.97 1.81
N ASP A 114 -9.71 7.50 0.60
CA ASP A 114 -10.64 8.60 0.41
C ASP A 114 -12.06 8.18 0.83
N ALA A 115 -12.54 7.01 0.38
CA ALA A 115 -13.85 6.50 0.74
C ALA A 115 -13.99 6.24 2.26
N PHE A 116 -12.99 5.61 2.90
CA PHE A 116 -12.99 5.39 4.36
C PHE A 116 -12.96 6.71 5.12
N SER A 117 -12.17 7.69 4.65
CA SER A 117 -12.09 9.01 5.27
C SER A 117 -13.41 9.76 5.20
N GLN A 118 -14.15 9.67 4.09
CA GLN A 118 -15.44 10.31 3.94
C GLN A 118 -16.57 9.59 4.70
N LEU A 119 -16.60 8.26 4.64
CA LEU A 119 -17.70 7.46 5.14
C LEU A 119 -17.54 7.03 6.60
N GLN A 120 -16.31 6.92 7.10
CA GLN A 120 -16.02 6.23 8.34
C GLN A 120 -15.09 6.97 9.32
N SER A 121 -14.67 8.22 9.04
CA SER A 121 -14.00 9.05 10.07
C SER A 121 -14.94 9.38 11.22
N LEU A 122 -16.20 9.66 10.92
CA LEU A 122 -17.35 9.87 11.81
C LEU A 122 -17.21 11.04 12.81
N HIS A 123 -16.02 11.31 13.31
CA HIS A 123 -15.70 12.39 14.26
C HIS A 123 -14.41 13.10 13.85
N LEU A 124 -14.32 14.39 14.18
CA LEU A 124 -13.22 15.28 13.77
C LEU A 124 -11.84 14.84 14.25
N GLN A 125 -11.78 14.16 15.40
CA GLN A 125 -10.54 13.68 15.99
C GLN A 125 -10.06 12.35 15.43
N TYR A 126 -10.85 11.67 14.60
CA TYR A 126 -10.51 10.37 14.04
C TYR A 126 -10.24 10.44 12.54
N GLY A 127 -9.25 9.68 12.10
CA GLY A 127 -8.87 9.56 10.71
C GLY A 127 -8.12 8.26 10.42
N PHE A 128 -7.66 8.13 9.18
CA PHE A 128 -6.95 6.94 8.72
C PHE A 128 -5.56 7.33 8.20
N SER A 129 -4.50 6.69 8.71
CA SER A 129 -3.13 6.84 8.22
C SER A 129 -2.93 6.15 6.87
N ALA A 130 -3.42 4.91 6.77
CA ALA A 130 -3.28 4.05 5.60
C ALA A 130 -4.44 3.05 5.53
N VAL A 131 -4.54 2.36 4.39
CA VAL A 131 -5.37 1.18 4.20
C VAL A 131 -4.45 0.04 3.78
N ASP A 132 -4.60 -1.11 4.41
CA ASP A 132 -3.80 -2.29 4.16
C ASP A 132 -4.64 -3.43 3.60
N TYR A 133 -4.03 -4.30 2.79
CA TYR A 133 -4.66 -5.54 2.34
C TYR A 133 -4.20 -6.70 3.17
N ASP A 134 -5.17 -7.50 3.61
CA ASP A 134 -4.95 -8.73 4.34
C ASP A 134 -5.94 -9.81 3.87
N ARG A 135 -5.91 -10.97 4.50
CA ARG A 135 -6.84 -12.07 4.23
C ARG A 135 -7.35 -12.66 5.53
N TYR A 136 -8.64 -13.00 5.52
CA TYR A 136 -9.33 -13.67 6.62
C TYR A 136 -10.20 -14.80 6.08
N TYR A 137 -10.47 -15.80 6.91
CA TYR A 137 -11.52 -16.77 6.63
C TYR A 137 -12.86 -16.17 7.02
N ILE A 138 -13.65 -15.76 6.02
CA ILE A 138 -14.95 -15.12 6.20
C ILE A 138 -16.02 -16.03 5.58
N GLY A 139 -17.00 -16.43 6.37
CA GLY A 139 -18.02 -17.39 5.92
C GLY A 139 -17.43 -18.73 5.44
N GLY A 140 -16.34 -19.18 6.06
CA GLY A 140 -15.65 -20.44 5.74
C GLY A 140 -14.78 -20.40 4.48
N ARG A 141 -14.56 -19.21 3.88
CA ARG A 141 -13.73 -19.03 2.68
C ARG A 141 -12.61 -18.02 2.92
N LEU A 142 -11.48 -18.23 2.25
CA LEU A 142 -10.40 -17.27 2.26
C LEU A 142 -10.80 -16.02 1.45
N ARG A 143 -10.88 -14.87 2.11
CA ARG A 143 -11.26 -13.59 1.50
C ARG A 143 -10.19 -12.55 1.76
N GLN A 144 -9.82 -11.85 0.69
CA GLN A 144 -8.97 -10.66 0.79
C GLN A 144 -9.80 -9.47 1.24
N VAL A 145 -9.28 -8.73 2.19
CA VAL A 145 -9.91 -7.56 2.78
C VAL A 145 -9.01 -6.35 2.70
N ALA A 146 -9.61 -5.18 2.76
CA ALA A 146 -8.95 -3.92 3.04
C ALA A 146 -9.26 -3.53 4.48
N ILE A 147 -8.25 -3.15 5.25
CA ILE A 147 -8.33 -2.89 6.69
C ILE A 147 -7.63 -1.57 7.02
N ALA A 148 -8.25 -0.76 7.87
CA ALA A 148 -7.69 0.51 8.33
C ALA A 148 -8.11 0.81 9.76
N PRO A 149 -7.18 1.03 10.69
CA PRO A 149 -7.49 1.48 12.04
C PRO A 149 -7.83 2.98 12.05
N ARG A 150 -8.82 3.36 12.88
CA ARG A 150 -9.09 4.78 13.14
C ARG A 150 -8.12 5.31 14.16
N GLU A 151 -7.21 6.14 13.73
CA GLU A 151 -6.22 6.76 14.58
C GLU A 151 -6.63 8.16 15.02
N LEU A 152 -5.97 8.66 16.05
CA LEU A 152 -6.23 9.97 16.61
C LEU A 152 -5.45 11.06 15.87
N PHE A 153 -6.18 12.00 15.26
CA PHE A 153 -5.67 13.21 14.62
C PHE A 153 -6.37 14.43 15.21
N LEU A 154 -5.82 14.97 16.29
CA LEU A 154 -6.50 16.04 17.00
C LEU A 154 -6.40 17.37 16.24
N PRO A 155 -7.53 17.99 15.81
CA PRO A 155 -7.50 19.30 15.17
C PRO A 155 -6.88 20.36 16.10
N ASN A 156 -6.05 21.25 15.53
CA ASN A 156 -5.34 22.26 16.30
C ASN A 156 -6.27 23.21 17.09
N GLN A 157 -7.49 23.44 16.60
CA GLN A 157 -8.48 24.30 17.25
C GLN A 157 -8.91 23.78 18.64
N ILE A 158 -8.90 22.47 18.82
CA ILE A 158 -9.30 21.82 20.09
C ILE A 158 -8.12 21.19 20.83
N ALA A 159 -6.90 21.32 20.33
CA ALA A 159 -5.70 20.69 20.86
C ALA A 159 -5.13 21.44 22.08
N THR A 160 -5.93 21.69 23.11
CA THR A 160 -5.43 22.20 24.40
C THR A 160 -4.49 21.15 25.05
N TRP A 161 -3.70 21.55 26.03
CA TRP A 161 -2.81 20.62 26.73
C TRP A 161 -3.59 19.44 27.33
N VAL A 162 -4.69 19.73 28.02
CA VAL A 162 -5.56 18.71 28.65
C VAL A 162 -6.15 17.78 27.60
N ASN A 163 -6.68 18.34 26.51
CA ASN A 163 -7.25 17.53 25.44
C ASN A 163 -6.22 16.62 24.80
N ARG A 164 -5.01 17.10 24.53
CA ARG A 164 -3.95 16.32 23.89
C ARG A 164 -3.38 15.21 24.75
N HIS A 165 -3.31 15.42 26.06
CA HIS A 165 -2.56 14.52 26.93
C HIS A 165 -3.42 13.71 27.90
N LEU A 166 -4.68 14.12 28.15
CA LEU A 166 -5.56 13.49 29.13
C LEU A 166 -6.86 12.96 28.54
N HIS A 167 -7.57 13.73 27.69
CA HIS A 167 -8.89 13.35 27.19
C HIS A 167 -8.85 12.56 25.89
N TYR A 168 -8.17 13.09 24.87
CA TYR A 168 -8.04 12.41 23.56
C TYR A 168 -6.71 11.67 23.51
N THR A 169 -6.68 10.51 24.15
CA THR A 169 -5.45 9.72 24.34
C THR A 169 -5.23 8.66 23.29
N HIS A 170 -6.30 8.21 22.58
CA HIS A 170 -6.27 7.05 21.70
C HIS A 170 -7.18 7.22 20.48
N GLY A 171 -6.88 6.47 19.43
CA GLY A 171 -7.78 6.20 18.31
C GLY A 171 -8.79 5.11 18.69
N TYR A 172 -9.84 4.87 17.85
CA TYR A 172 -10.92 3.98 18.23
C TYR A 172 -11.43 3.11 17.08
N GLY A 173 -11.24 1.82 17.22
CA GLY A 173 -11.76 0.82 16.31
C GLY A 173 -11.01 0.72 14.98
N ILE A 174 -11.51 -0.16 14.14
CA ILE A 174 -10.94 -0.49 12.85
C ILE A 174 -12.06 -0.60 11.82
N VAL A 175 -11.78 -0.27 10.57
CA VAL A 175 -12.70 -0.44 9.44
C VAL A 175 -12.17 -1.54 8.56
N MET A 176 -13.06 -2.38 8.05
CA MET A 176 -12.73 -3.47 7.13
C MET A 176 -13.78 -3.58 6.04
N SER A 177 -13.35 -3.72 4.79
CA SER A 177 -14.21 -4.02 3.64
C SER A 177 -13.67 -5.19 2.83
N LEU A 178 -14.53 -5.84 2.06
CA LEU A 178 -14.10 -6.79 1.03
C LEU A 178 -13.50 -6.03 -0.15
N VAL A 179 -12.43 -6.57 -0.76
CA VAL A 179 -11.75 -5.89 -1.87
C VAL A 179 -12.44 -6.09 -3.22
N THR A 180 -13.27 -7.11 -3.36
CA THR A 180 -13.95 -7.49 -4.61
C THR A 180 -15.37 -6.94 -4.69
N GLU A 181 -15.94 -6.53 -3.56
CA GLU A 181 -17.36 -6.19 -3.45
C GLU A 181 -17.57 -4.70 -3.18
N PHE A 182 -18.67 -4.19 -3.72
CA PHE A 182 -19.16 -2.85 -3.49
C PHE A 182 -20.69 -2.82 -3.43
N THR A 183 -21.26 -1.76 -2.88
CA THR A 183 -22.72 -1.57 -2.80
C THR A 183 -23.30 -1.21 -4.16
N GLY A 184 -24.63 -1.27 -4.30
CA GLY A 184 -25.30 -0.80 -5.53
C GLY A 184 -25.02 0.65 -5.90
N GLU A 185 -24.59 1.45 -4.94
CA GLU A 185 -24.17 2.85 -5.13
C GLU A 185 -22.68 2.98 -5.52
N GLY A 186 -21.91 1.87 -5.51
CA GLY A 186 -20.49 1.88 -5.83
C GLY A 186 -19.56 2.13 -4.64
N SER A 187 -20.07 2.15 -3.40
CA SER A 187 -19.30 2.32 -2.18
C SER A 187 -18.72 1.00 -1.66
N PRO A 188 -17.66 1.01 -0.79
CA PRO A 188 -17.08 -0.22 -0.23
C PRO A 188 -18.09 -1.06 0.55
N SER A 189 -18.04 -2.39 0.38
CA SER A 189 -18.84 -3.34 1.15
C SER A 189 -18.15 -3.64 2.49
N PHE A 190 -18.65 -3.02 3.56
CA PHE A 190 -18.02 -3.09 4.89
C PHE A 190 -18.33 -4.41 5.62
N ILE A 191 -17.30 -5.00 6.22
CA ILE A 191 -17.35 -6.11 7.19
C ILE A 191 -17.32 -5.56 8.61
N ILE A 192 -16.52 -4.50 8.83
CA ILE A 192 -16.43 -3.79 10.11
C ILE A 192 -16.57 -2.30 9.81
N LYS A 193 -17.47 -1.62 10.49
CA LYS A 193 -17.80 -0.21 10.31
C LYS A 193 -18.26 0.45 11.59
N ASP A 194 -18.46 1.77 11.54
CA ASP A 194 -19.09 2.61 12.57
C ASP A 194 -18.31 2.70 13.91
N ILE A 195 -18.82 3.54 14.82
CA ILE A 195 -18.36 3.73 16.19
C ILE A 195 -19.58 3.65 17.12
N PRO A 196 -19.62 2.71 18.07
CA PRO A 196 -18.68 1.61 18.29
C PRO A 196 -18.63 0.62 17.11
N PRO A 197 -17.51 -0.15 16.95
CA PRO A 197 -17.36 -1.03 15.80
C PRO A 197 -18.46 -2.07 15.67
N GLN A 198 -19.20 -2.02 14.58
CA GLN A 198 -20.17 -3.02 14.19
C GLN A 198 -19.49 -4.06 13.30
N VAL A 199 -19.55 -5.32 13.71
CA VAL A 199 -18.90 -6.44 13.04
C VAL A 199 -19.95 -7.34 12.41
N ALA A 200 -19.82 -7.64 11.11
CA ALA A 200 -20.71 -8.56 10.41
C ALA A 200 -20.65 -9.97 11.01
N GLU A 201 -21.80 -10.67 11.06
CA GLU A 201 -21.89 -12.02 11.64
C GLU A 201 -20.97 -13.04 10.99
N ILE A 202 -20.70 -12.88 9.71
CA ILE A 202 -19.83 -13.79 8.95
C ILE A 202 -18.35 -13.65 9.31
N PHE A 203 -17.95 -12.55 10.00
CA PHE A 203 -16.57 -12.34 10.43
C PHE A 203 -16.29 -13.13 11.73
N PRO A 204 -15.21 -13.90 11.82
CA PRO A 204 -15.02 -14.85 12.91
C PRO A 204 -14.65 -14.20 14.25
N TYR A 205 -14.18 -12.96 14.25
CA TYR A 205 -13.66 -12.30 15.44
C TYR A 205 -14.53 -11.13 15.87
N ARG A 206 -14.47 -10.77 17.15
CA ARG A 206 -15.08 -9.56 17.72
C ARG A 206 -13.95 -8.63 18.18
N ILE A 207 -14.12 -7.33 18.02
CA ILE A 207 -13.19 -6.36 18.55
C ILE A 207 -13.53 -6.15 20.04
N ARG A 208 -12.63 -6.56 20.92
CA ARG A 208 -12.80 -6.42 22.38
C ARG A 208 -12.06 -5.22 22.94
N ARG A 209 -10.95 -4.82 22.29
CA ARG A 209 -10.12 -3.67 22.64
C ARG A 209 -9.97 -2.78 21.40
N PRO A 210 -10.94 -1.88 21.20
CA PRO A 210 -10.93 -0.98 20.05
C PRO A 210 -9.97 0.21 20.23
N GLU A 211 -9.47 0.50 21.43
CA GLU A 211 -8.64 1.65 21.75
C GLU A 211 -7.23 1.49 21.15
N ILE A 212 -6.76 2.51 20.43
CA ILE A 212 -5.48 2.51 19.72
C ILE A 212 -4.58 3.60 20.31
N TYR A 213 -3.78 3.24 21.31
CA TYR A 213 -2.80 4.14 21.93
C TYR A 213 -1.51 4.24 21.13
N PHE A 214 -1.15 3.17 20.41
CA PHE A 214 0.04 3.04 19.58
C PHE A 214 -0.37 2.75 18.13
N GLY A 215 0.07 3.60 17.20
CA GLY A 215 -0.32 3.53 15.80
C GLY A 215 0.74 4.07 14.85
N GLU A 216 0.40 4.17 13.58
CA GLU A 216 1.25 4.81 12.59
C GLU A 216 1.29 6.33 12.76
N PHE A 217 0.13 6.93 12.99
CA PHE A 217 -0.08 8.37 13.15
C PHE A 217 0.58 9.19 12.04
N VAL A 218 0.28 8.86 10.78
CA VAL A 218 0.81 9.54 9.60
C VAL A 218 -0.12 10.67 9.20
N LEU A 219 0.35 11.88 9.34
CA LEU A 219 -0.41 13.06 8.91
C LEU A 219 -0.64 13.04 7.39
N PRO A 220 -1.75 13.61 6.88
CA PRO A 220 -2.04 13.67 5.45
C PRO A 220 -0.91 14.27 4.60
N GLU A 221 -0.21 15.28 5.15
CA GLU A 221 0.94 15.92 4.49
C GLU A 221 2.18 14.99 4.43
N GLU A 222 2.41 14.20 5.49
CA GLU A 222 3.50 13.23 5.55
C GLU A 222 3.27 12.09 4.56
N ARG A 223 2.00 11.67 4.35
CA ARG A 223 1.61 10.64 3.40
C ARG A 223 2.03 10.98 1.97
N ARG A 224 1.80 12.21 1.52
CA ARG A 224 2.21 12.67 0.20
C ARG A 224 3.74 12.58 -0.01
N ARG A 225 4.53 12.62 1.07
CA ARG A 225 5.99 12.48 1.07
C ARG A 225 6.48 11.03 1.21
N ARG A 226 5.64 10.10 1.67
CA ARG A 226 5.94 8.65 1.76
C ARG A 226 5.85 8.02 0.38
N GLN A 227 6.84 8.32 -0.47
CA GLN A 227 6.95 7.66 -1.76
C GLN A 227 7.63 6.29 -1.58
N PRO A 228 7.24 5.26 -2.37
CA PRO A 228 7.89 3.96 -2.33
C PRO A 228 9.40 4.12 -2.54
N PHE A 229 10.19 3.25 -1.92
CA PHE A 229 11.64 3.20 -1.95
C PHE A 229 12.23 3.18 -3.37
N VAL A 230 11.44 2.80 -4.37
CA VAL A 230 11.80 2.71 -5.78
C VAL A 230 10.87 3.60 -6.59
N ARG A 231 11.18 4.89 -6.69
CA ARG A 231 10.72 5.67 -7.84
C ARG A 231 11.68 5.42 -8.97
N GLY A 232 11.24 4.71 -10.00
CA GLY A 232 11.93 4.67 -11.28
C GLY A 232 12.15 6.12 -11.73
N ARG A 233 13.41 6.53 -11.83
CA ARG A 233 13.78 7.82 -12.41
C ARG A 233 13.28 7.80 -13.84
N GLN A 234 12.39 8.70 -14.23
CA GLN A 234 12.30 9.11 -15.62
C GLN A 234 13.74 9.47 -16.04
N GLN A 235 14.29 8.69 -16.93
CA GLN A 235 15.58 8.97 -17.54
C GLN A 235 15.44 10.34 -18.22
N GLN A 236 16.11 11.36 -17.67
CA GLN A 236 16.55 12.46 -18.49
C GLN A 236 17.47 11.82 -19.55
N GLN A 237 16.97 11.71 -20.76
CA GLN A 237 17.80 11.39 -21.91
C GLN A 237 18.99 12.36 -21.87
N PRO A 238 20.23 11.87 -21.97
CA PRO A 238 21.35 12.78 -22.23
C PRO A 238 21.06 13.51 -23.53
N ALA A 239 21.07 14.83 -23.47
CA ALA A 239 20.90 15.67 -24.64
C ALA A 239 21.83 15.17 -25.74
N GLN A 240 21.28 14.64 -26.81
CA GLN A 240 22.04 14.36 -28.01
C GLN A 240 22.54 15.70 -28.55
N PRO A 241 23.83 15.82 -28.98
CA PRO A 241 24.28 16.99 -29.66
C PRO A 241 23.51 17.12 -30.97
N GLN A 242 22.71 18.17 -31.07
CA GLN A 242 22.02 18.51 -32.30
C GLN A 242 23.07 18.89 -33.37
N THR A 243 23.35 18.02 -34.29
CA THR A 243 23.97 18.34 -35.57
C THR A 243 22.91 19.00 -36.44
N SER A 244 23.05 20.30 -36.66
CA SER A 244 22.21 21.10 -37.51
C SER A 244 22.42 20.69 -39.00
N PRO A 245 21.37 20.41 -39.75
CA PRO A 245 21.47 20.49 -41.22
C PRO A 245 21.15 21.91 -41.66
N THR A 246 22.13 22.50 -42.34
CA THR A 246 22.01 23.74 -43.09
C THR A 246 20.90 23.62 -44.16
N GLN A 247 19.85 24.40 -44.03
CA GLN A 247 18.92 24.68 -45.15
C GLN A 247 18.83 26.18 -45.38
N THR A 248 19.31 26.58 -46.50
CA THR A 248 19.13 27.88 -47.19
C THR A 248 17.68 28.00 -47.69
N GLY A 249 17.05 29.15 -47.44
CA GLY A 249 15.82 29.52 -48.19
C GLY A 249 14.90 30.51 -47.46
N GLN A 250 15.13 31.78 -47.72
CA GLN A 250 14.30 33.00 -47.73
C GLN A 250 12.82 32.91 -47.27
N GLY A 251 12.47 33.83 -46.37
CA GLY A 251 11.07 34.18 -46.06
C GLY A 251 10.91 35.04 -44.81
N THR A 252 10.97 36.36 -45.01
CA THR A 252 10.73 37.43 -44.05
C THR A 252 9.42 37.32 -43.27
N GLN A 253 9.47 37.28 -41.95
CA GLN A 253 8.53 38.01 -41.08
C GLN A 253 9.13 38.18 -39.67
N SER A 254 9.24 39.43 -39.26
CA SER A 254 9.73 39.91 -37.98
C SER A 254 8.79 39.55 -36.83
N GLN A 255 9.28 38.77 -35.88
CA GLN A 255 8.76 38.76 -34.51
C GLN A 255 9.90 38.99 -33.53
N SER A 256 9.69 39.97 -32.66
CA SER A 256 10.62 40.52 -31.69
C SER A 256 11.04 39.45 -30.66
N ASN A 257 12.27 39.02 -30.66
CA ASN A 257 12.92 38.29 -29.57
C ASN A 257 13.20 39.28 -28.42
N GLN A 258 12.29 39.35 -27.45
CA GLN A 258 12.61 39.80 -26.10
C GLN A 258 12.89 38.58 -25.24
N PRO A 259 14.00 38.56 -24.49
CA PRO A 259 14.21 37.52 -23.46
C PRO A 259 13.15 37.66 -22.37
N PRO A 260 12.70 36.54 -21.76
CA PRO A 260 11.73 36.60 -20.65
C PRO A 260 12.29 37.48 -19.52
N PRO A 261 11.45 38.28 -18.88
CA PRO A 261 11.87 39.14 -17.77
C PRO A 261 12.43 38.26 -16.63
N PRO A 262 13.42 38.73 -15.85
CA PRO A 262 13.89 38.03 -14.69
C PRO A 262 12.75 37.86 -13.68
N PRO A 263 12.69 36.74 -12.94
CA PRO A 263 11.64 36.49 -11.96
C PRO A 263 11.61 37.59 -10.92
N THR A 264 10.43 38.13 -10.67
CA THR A 264 10.22 39.17 -9.66
C THR A 264 10.48 38.61 -8.25
N PRO A 265 10.89 39.46 -7.28
CA PRO A 265 11.14 39.00 -5.91
C PRO A 265 9.94 38.33 -5.20
N GLU A 266 8.73 38.46 -5.74
CA GLU A 266 7.52 37.80 -5.23
C GLU A 266 7.48 36.29 -5.52
N ASP A 267 8.22 35.80 -6.54
CA ASP A 267 8.31 34.36 -6.86
C ASP A 267 9.30 33.60 -5.97
N GLN A 268 10.01 34.29 -5.08
CA GLN A 268 10.96 33.73 -4.12
C GLN A 268 10.44 33.76 -2.66
N GLN A 269 9.15 33.90 -2.44
CA GLN A 269 8.64 33.64 -1.10
C GLN A 269 8.94 32.18 -0.75
N PRO A 270 9.67 31.90 0.35
CA PRO A 270 9.79 30.55 0.85
C PRO A 270 8.35 30.08 1.08
N GLN A 271 7.97 28.95 0.44
CA GLN A 271 6.69 28.30 0.72
C GLN A 271 6.59 28.21 2.24
N ALA A 272 5.76 29.04 2.81
CA ALA A 272 5.45 29.00 4.24
C ALA A 272 5.12 27.55 4.54
N THR A 273 5.89 26.95 5.43
CA THR A 273 5.68 25.59 5.90
C THR A 273 4.21 25.56 6.33
N GLN A 274 3.32 24.95 5.52
CA GLN A 274 1.93 24.81 5.88
C GLN A 274 1.92 24.06 7.20
N THR A 275 1.64 24.77 8.29
CA THR A 275 1.53 24.19 9.61
C THR A 275 0.40 23.17 9.53
N SER A 276 0.69 21.90 9.85
CA SER A 276 -0.32 20.85 9.82
C SER A 276 -1.58 21.30 10.56
N GLN A 277 -2.75 20.98 10.02
CA GLN A 277 -4.04 21.27 10.66
C GLN A 277 -4.28 20.37 11.88
N TYR A 278 -3.48 19.34 12.06
CA TYR A 278 -3.62 18.33 13.10
C TYR A 278 -2.37 18.22 13.96
N THR A 279 -2.57 17.87 15.20
CA THR A 279 -1.50 17.59 16.18
C THR A 279 -1.58 16.15 16.66
N ILE A 280 -0.42 15.50 16.73
CA ILE A 280 -0.25 14.19 17.35
C ILE A 280 0.59 14.40 18.62
N ALA A 281 0.09 13.95 19.75
CA ALA A 281 0.82 14.08 21.02
C ALA A 281 1.98 13.08 21.08
N ASP A 282 3.18 13.56 21.45
CA ASP A 282 4.38 12.73 21.65
C ASP A 282 4.22 11.75 22.81
N PHE A 283 3.43 12.15 23.82
CA PHE A 283 3.05 11.33 24.95
C PHE A 283 1.58 11.57 25.34
N VAL A 284 0.99 10.62 26.02
CA VAL A 284 -0.30 10.75 26.70
C VAL A 284 -0.20 10.22 28.11
N LEU A 285 -1.03 10.75 28.98
CA LEU A 285 -1.16 10.35 30.37
C LEU A 285 -2.44 9.55 30.54
N VAL A 286 -2.32 8.35 31.06
CA VAL A 286 -3.42 7.45 31.32
C VAL A 286 -3.55 7.14 32.81
N ARG A 287 -4.70 6.60 33.23
CA ARG A 287 -5.02 6.38 34.66
C ARG A 287 -4.93 7.66 35.46
N THR A 288 -5.33 8.78 34.90
CA THR A 288 -5.44 10.07 35.58
C THR A 288 -6.81 10.21 36.25
N ARG A 289 -7.07 11.36 36.92
CA ARG A 289 -8.43 11.69 37.38
C ARG A 289 -9.35 12.07 36.20
N ALA A 290 -8.78 12.72 35.18
CA ALA A 290 -9.51 13.09 33.99
C ALA A 290 -9.94 11.83 33.22
N PRO A 291 -11.17 11.77 32.70
CA PRO A 291 -11.63 10.67 31.86
C PRO A 291 -11.00 10.72 30.47
N GLU A 292 -10.83 9.56 29.86
CA GLU A 292 -10.43 9.40 28.47
C GLU A 292 -11.69 9.26 27.61
N PHE A 293 -11.76 9.93 26.45
CA PHE A 293 -12.96 9.99 25.62
C PHE A 293 -12.87 9.07 24.41
N ASP A 294 -13.82 8.12 24.32
CA ASP A 294 -13.98 7.22 23.17
C ASP A 294 -14.71 7.93 22.03
N TYR A 295 -16.00 8.29 22.25
CA TYR A 295 -16.86 8.91 21.24
C TYR A 295 -18.06 9.61 21.91
N PRO A 296 -18.67 10.62 21.21
CA PRO A 296 -19.86 11.28 21.72
C PRO A 296 -21.07 10.36 21.68
N LEU A 297 -21.86 10.36 22.75
CA LEU A 297 -23.13 9.65 22.83
C LEU A 297 -24.19 10.41 22.01
N ARG A 298 -24.73 9.76 20.98
CA ARG A 298 -25.86 10.27 20.19
C ARG A 298 -27.15 9.72 20.77
N GLY A 299 -28.11 10.60 21.13
CA GLY A 299 -29.47 10.21 21.47
C GLY A 299 -30.02 10.83 22.74
N GLU A 300 -31.29 10.63 23.00
CA GLU A 300 -32.13 11.21 24.06
C GLU A 300 -31.64 10.98 25.51
N LEU A 301 -30.61 10.15 25.72
CA LEU A 301 -29.93 9.94 27.01
C LEU A 301 -29.10 11.16 27.48
N GLY A 302 -28.87 12.16 26.63
CA GLY A 302 -28.19 13.41 26.99
C GLY A 302 -29.11 14.56 27.41
N ARG A 303 -30.44 14.34 27.47
CA ARG A 303 -31.45 15.33 27.91
C ARG A 303 -32.28 14.80 29.09
N GLY A 304 -31.64 14.17 30.04
CA GLY A 304 -32.27 13.96 31.35
C GLY A 304 -32.14 15.25 32.17
N GLU A 305 -33.23 16.02 32.28
CA GLU A 305 -33.34 17.07 33.30
C GLU A 305 -33.06 16.43 34.66
N GLY A 306 -31.86 16.63 35.21
CA GLY A 306 -31.54 16.27 36.58
C GLY A 306 -30.28 15.48 36.87
N ASP A 307 -29.46 15.12 35.89
CA ASP A 307 -28.21 14.40 36.16
C ASP A 307 -26.99 15.30 35.86
N GLU A 308 -26.51 15.99 36.90
CA GLU A 308 -25.38 16.94 36.85
C GLU A 308 -24.00 16.29 36.62
N GLY A 309 -23.93 15.07 36.02
CA GLY A 309 -22.69 14.32 36.00
C GLY A 309 -22.27 13.64 34.70
N HIS A 310 -23.12 13.56 33.67
CA HIS A 310 -22.74 12.81 32.47
C HIS A 310 -22.30 13.77 31.34
N SER A 311 -20.99 13.75 31.05
CA SER A 311 -20.48 14.31 29.80
C SER A 311 -21.19 13.59 28.66
N GLY A 312 -21.61 14.27 27.58
CA GLY A 312 -22.23 13.62 26.41
C GLY A 312 -21.25 12.71 25.65
N TRP A 313 -20.26 12.13 26.32
CA TRP A 313 -19.18 11.30 25.81
C TRP A 313 -19.19 9.92 26.47
N LYS A 314 -18.89 8.87 25.68
CA LYS A 314 -18.49 7.57 26.22
C LYS A 314 -17.08 7.71 26.78
N GLU A 315 -16.95 7.50 28.09
CA GLU A 315 -15.70 7.56 28.80
C GLU A 315 -15.09 6.17 28.97
N THR A 316 -13.77 6.10 28.88
CA THR A 316 -12.98 4.90 29.16
C THR A 316 -11.85 5.21 30.11
N ARG A 317 -11.22 4.17 30.61
CA ARG A 317 -10.03 4.24 31.45
C ARG A 317 -9.04 3.16 31.04
N TYR A 318 -7.78 3.56 30.85
CA TYR A 318 -6.72 2.61 30.55
C TYR A 318 -6.53 1.58 31.66
N GLU A 319 -6.61 0.28 31.33
CA GLU A 319 -6.59 -0.80 32.32
C GLU A 319 -5.21 -1.50 32.43
N ALA A 320 -4.39 -1.48 31.37
CA ALA A 320 -3.13 -2.21 31.36
C ALA A 320 -2.04 -1.58 32.23
N ASP A 321 -1.10 -2.39 32.69
CA ASP A 321 0.07 -1.94 33.46
C ASP A 321 1.26 -1.47 32.60
N ALA A 322 1.02 -1.19 31.31
CA ALA A 322 2.04 -0.66 30.40
C ALA A 322 2.26 0.85 30.62
N GLY A 323 3.37 1.36 30.10
CA GLY A 323 3.78 2.75 30.25
C GLY A 323 4.66 3.00 31.48
N VAL A 324 5.21 4.21 31.58
CA VAL A 324 6.11 4.60 32.67
C VAL A 324 5.31 5.19 33.81
N PRO A 325 5.40 4.65 35.06
CA PRO A 325 4.73 5.25 36.22
C PRO A 325 5.22 6.67 36.44
N ILE A 326 4.31 7.65 36.49
CA ILE A 326 4.65 9.08 36.65
C ILE A 326 4.18 9.68 37.96
N GLY A 327 3.66 8.89 38.89
CA GLY A 327 3.14 9.35 40.16
C GLY A 327 4.19 10.06 41.06
N SER A 328 5.48 9.73 40.93
CA SER A 328 6.56 10.34 41.68
C SER A 328 6.92 11.73 41.16
N TRP A 329 7.07 12.72 42.06
CA TRP A 329 7.46 14.09 41.70
C TRP A 329 8.79 14.15 40.93
N TRP A 330 9.79 13.35 41.30
CA TRP A 330 11.06 13.28 40.57
C TRP A 330 10.91 12.79 39.14
N ARG A 331 10.04 11.80 38.89
CA ARG A 331 9.75 11.34 37.53
C ARG A 331 9.03 12.41 36.73
N ARG A 332 8.07 13.11 37.31
CA ARG A 332 7.40 14.27 36.68
C ARG A 332 8.41 15.33 36.28
N LEU A 333 9.36 15.68 37.15
CA LEU A 333 10.42 16.66 36.88
C LEU A 333 11.30 16.21 35.70
N LEU A 334 11.74 14.94 35.67
CA LEU A 334 12.59 14.41 34.61
C LEU A 334 11.86 14.40 33.27
N PHE A 335 10.59 14.01 33.24
CA PHE A 335 9.80 14.02 32.01
C PHE A 335 9.41 15.43 31.58
N ALA A 336 9.12 16.33 32.49
CA ALA A 336 8.91 17.74 32.19
C ALA A 336 10.14 18.37 31.53
N ALA A 337 11.34 18.07 32.04
CA ALA A 337 12.60 18.50 31.43
C ALA A 337 12.83 17.83 30.04
N ARG A 338 12.54 16.54 29.91
CA ARG A 338 12.69 15.80 28.64
C ARG A 338 11.80 16.34 27.54
N PHE A 339 10.52 16.60 27.82
CA PHE A 339 9.53 17.06 26.85
C PHE A 339 9.43 18.60 26.81
N MET A 340 10.18 19.32 27.64
CA MET A 340 10.11 20.77 27.80
C MET A 340 8.67 21.24 28.11
N ASP A 341 7.96 20.48 28.95
CA ASP A 341 6.54 20.65 29.24
C ASP A 341 6.26 20.73 30.73
N LEU A 342 5.95 21.96 31.18
CA LEU A 342 5.62 22.23 32.58
C LEU A 342 4.26 21.68 33.02
N GLY A 343 3.36 21.37 32.08
CA GLY A 343 2.07 20.75 32.36
C GLY A 343 2.19 19.45 33.13
N LEU A 344 3.26 18.68 32.89
CA LEU A 344 3.57 17.44 33.62
C LEU A 344 3.84 17.65 35.12
N LEU A 345 4.33 18.84 35.54
CA LEU A 345 4.56 19.18 36.94
C LEU A 345 3.31 19.77 37.61
N LEU A 346 2.60 20.63 36.88
CA LEU A 346 1.56 21.50 37.43
C LEU A 346 0.17 20.89 37.38
N ASN A 347 -0.07 19.88 36.55
CA ASN A 347 -1.40 19.29 36.39
C ASN A 347 -1.78 18.45 37.64
N THR A 348 -2.97 18.73 38.20
CA THR A 348 -3.49 18.09 39.42
C THR A 348 -4.22 16.77 39.16
N ASP A 349 -4.54 16.44 37.88
CA ASP A 349 -5.21 15.18 37.51
C ASP A 349 -4.26 13.99 37.53
N ILE A 350 -2.94 14.26 37.56
CA ILE A 350 -1.92 13.22 37.67
C ILE A 350 -1.93 12.62 39.07
N THR A 351 -2.19 11.34 39.17
CA THR A 351 -2.25 10.56 40.43
C THR A 351 -0.98 9.70 40.61
N PRO A 352 -0.79 9.07 41.77
CA PRO A 352 0.28 8.08 41.95
C PRO A 352 0.20 6.88 41.01
N GLU A 353 -0.99 6.54 40.54
CA GLU A 353 -1.25 5.43 39.61
C GLU A 353 -1.07 5.82 38.14
N SER A 354 -0.97 7.11 37.84
CA SER A 354 -0.88 7.61 36.47
C SER A 354 0.37 7.11 35.77
N ARG A 355 0.20 6.80 34.48
CA ARG A 355 1.25 6.31 33.62
C ARG A 355 1.40 7.19 32.38
N LEU A 356 2.62 7.30 31.91
CA LEU A 356 2.99 8.03 30.70
C LEU A 356 3.26 7.03 29.59
N LEU A 357 2.50 7.14 28.50
CA LEU A 357 2.72 6.39 27.25
C LEU A 357 3.48 7.30 26.27
N MET A 358 4.68 6.88 25.86
CA MET A 358 5.54 7.60 24.91
C MET A 358 6.00 6.70 23.77
N TYR A 359 6.62 7.28 22.74
CA TYR A 359 6.93 6.58 21.49
C TYR A 359 5.68 5.91 20.93
N ARG A 360 4.63 6.70 20.76
CA ARG A 360 3.32 6.22 20.32
C ARG A 360 3.31 5.83 18.84
N ARG A 361 4.13 6.50 18.02
CA ARG A 361 4.37 6.09 16.64
C ARG A 361 5.17 4.79 16.63
N ILE A 362 4.56 3.73 16.08
CA ILE A 362 5.14 2.37 16.15
C ILE A 362 6.49 2.26 15.46
N LEU A 363 6.72 2.97 14.36
CA LEU A 363 8.02 2.96 13.67
C LEU A 363 9.12 3.60 14.53
N GLU A 364 8.82 4.72 15.19
CA GLU A 364 9.74 5.38 16.14
C GLU A 364 10.01 4.48 17.35
N ARG A 365 8.97 3.79 17.84
CA ARG A 365 9.06 2.86 18.94
C ARG A 365 9.99 1.69 18.64
N VAL A 366 9.83 1.07 17.48
CA VAL A 366 10.70 -0.03 17.01
C VAL A 366 12.13 0.47 16.81
N ASN A 367 12.30 1.67 16.21
CA ASN A 367 13.62 2.27 15.99
C ASN A 367 14.35 2.61 17.31
N ALA A 368 13.62 3.01 18.34
CA ALA A 368 14.20 3.31 19.66
C ALA A 368 14.80 2.06 20.32
N VAL A 369 14.27 0.87 20.05
CA VAL A 369 14.76 -0.40 20.61
C VAL A 369 15.82 -1.04 19.71
N ALA A 370 15.61 -1.03 18.38
CA ALA A 370 16.47 -1.71 17.42
C ALA A 370 16.93 -0.76 16.28
N PRO A 371 17.69 0.30 16.56
CA PRO A 371 18.14 1.27 15.55
C PRO A 371 19.12 0.69 14.52
N PHE A 372 19.62 -0.50 14.75
CA PHE A 372 20.49 -1.24 13.84
C PHE A 372 19.74 -2.04 12.76
N LEU A 373 18.41 -2.12 12.84
CA LEU A 373 17.56 -2.69 11.80
C LEU A 373 17.01 -1.56 10.91
N LEU A 374 16.96 -1.81 9.61
CA LEU A 374 16.24 -0.95 8.69
C LEU A 374 14.76 -1.29 8.75
N ILE A 375 13.92 -0.31 9.08
CA ILE A 375 12.49 -0.52 9.31
C ILE A 375 11.72 -0.26 8.02
N ASP A 376 10.81 -1.15 7.66
CA ASP A 376 9.83 -0.88 6.59
C ASP A 376 8.89 0.25 7.02
N ARG A 377 8.51 1.09 6.08
CA ARG A 377 7.61 2.22 6.32
C ARG A 377 6.13 1.88 6.14
N ASP A 378 5.84 0.60 5.93
CA ASP A 378 4.50 0.06 5.66
C ASP A 378 4.11 -0.99 6.72
N PRO A 379 3.91 -0.58 7.99
CA PRO A 379 3.37 -1.46 9.02
C PRO A 379 1.89 -1.74 8.74
N TYR A 380 1.39 -2.88 9.17
CA TYR A 380 0.00 -3.24 8.92
C TYR A 380 -0.69 -3.82 10.16
N PRO A 381 -1.99 -3.51 10.36
CA PRO A 381 -2.76 -3.98 11.50
C PRO A 381 -3.34 -5.38 11.26
N VAL A 382 -3.47 -6.15 12.33
CA VAL A 382 -4.11 -7.46 12.36
C VAL A 382 -5.09 -7.51 13.52
N ILE A 383 -6.27 -8.08 13.30
CA ILE A 383 -7.24 -8.40 14.37
C ILE A 383 -6.97 -9.83 14.83
N THR A 384 -6.59 -9.96 16.09
CA THR A 384 -6.31 -11.26 16.71
C THR A 384 -7.57 -12.00 17.14
N SER A 385 -7.47 -13.29 17.36
CA SER A 385 -8.61 -14.14 17.76
C SER A 385 -9.21 -13.75 19.11
N ASP A 386 -8.42 -13.13 20.00
CA ASP A 386 -8.87 -12.58 21.28
C ASP A 386 -9.45 -11.16 21.18
N GLY A 387 -9.55 -10.61 19.96
CA GLY A 387 -10.19 -9.32 19.67
C GLY A 387 -9.35 -8.09 19.94
N ARG A 388 -8.02 -8.21 19.92
CA ARG A 388 -7.07 -7.11 19.99
C ARG A 388 -6.60 -6.69 18.61
N ILE A 389 -6.07 -5.49 18.51
CA ILE A 389 -5.40 -4.95 17.33
C ILE A 389 -3.90 -5.03 17.55
N VAL A 390 -3.19 -5.70 16.66
CA VAL A 390 -1.73 -5.86 16.71
C VAL A 390 -1.14 -5.39 15.39
N TRP A 391 -0.15 -4.53 15.45
CA TRP A 391 0.63 -4.11 14.31
C TRP A 391 1.73 -5.11 14.01
N ILE A 392 1.98 -5.36 12.73
CA ILE A 392 3.15 -6.07 12.25
C ILE A 392 4.03 -5.09 11.49
N VAL A 393 5.30 -5.02 11.88
CA VAL A 393 6.33 -4.16 11.28
C VAL A 393 7.41 -5.05 10.69
N ASP A 394 7.64 -4.94 9.40
CA ASP A 394 8.75 -5.61 8.74
C ASP A 394 10.05 -4.84 8.98
N THR A 395 11.12 -5.58 9.26
CA THR A 395 12.45 -4.99 9.44
C THR A 395 13.50 -5.79 8.69
N PHE A 396 14.54 -5.08 8.25
CA PHE A 396 15.58 -5.62 7.40
C PHE A 396 16.94 -5.52 8.05
N THR A 397 17.77 -6.53 7.79
CA THR A 397 19.22 -6.38 7.88
C THR A 397 19.74 -5.82 6.56
N ALA A 398 20.53 -4.77 6.63
CA ALA A 398 21.01 -4.04 5.45
C ALA A 398 22.44 -3.56 5.62
N THR A 399 23.21 -3.55 4.53
CA THR A 399 24.54 -2.93 4.48
C THR A 399 24.83 -2.32 3.11
N THR A 400 25.76 -1.39 3.07
CA THR A 400 26.28 -0.76 1.84
C THR A 400 27.64 -1.36 1.41
N ASN A 401 28.17 -2.32 2.15
CA ASN A 401 29.55 -2.82 2.00
C ASN A 401 29.63 -4.31 1.65
N PHE A 402 28.55 -4.90 1.12
CA PHE A 402 28.60 -6.29 0.69
C PHE A 402 29.45 -6.43 -0.59
N PRO A 403 30.45 -7.36 -0.63
CA PRO A 403 31.38 -7.43 -1.75
C PRO A 403 30.69 -7.74 -3.08
N TYR A 404 31.13 -7.12 -4.15
CA TYR A 404 30.67 -7.31 -5.53
C TYR A 404 29.15 -7.11 -5.79
N SER A 405 28.32 -6.91 -4.77
CA SER A 405 26.89 -6.73 -4.97
C SER A 405 26.57 -5.34 -5.48
N THR A 406 25.63 -5.26 -6.41
CA THR A 406 25.13 -3.99 -6.97
C THR A 406 24.20 -3.30 -5.98
N PRO A 407 24.36 -1.99 -5.75
CA PRO A 407 23.44 -1.23 -4.92
C PRO A 407 22.05 -1.09 -5.58
N ILE A 408 21.01 -0.90 -4.76
CA ILE A 408 19.61 -0.75 -5.20
C ILE A 408 19.49 0.34 -6.27
N SER A 409 20.13 1.48 -6.04
CA SER A 409 20.23 2.58 -7.02
C SER A 409 21.43 3.45 -6.70
N PRO A 410 21.84 4.37 -7.60
CA PRO A 410 22.92 5.32 -7.32
C PRO A 410 22.69 6.17 -6.08
N GLN A 411 21.44 6.44 -5.72
CA GLN A 411 21.04 7.24 -4.55
C GLN A 411 20.94 6.35 -3.29
N ILE A 412 20.49 5.10 -3.45
CA ILE A 412 20.31 4.14 -2.36
C ILE A 412 21.44 3.12 -2.44
N ARG A 413 22.51 3.43 -1.72
CA ARG A 413 23.76 2.65 -1.77
C ARG A 413 23.70 1.30 -1.06
N VAL A 414 22.56 0.95 -0.45
CA VAL A 414 22.34 -0.37 0.15
C VAL A 414 22.52 -1.44 -0.95
N ASN A 415 23.38 -2.43 -0.68
CA ASN A 415 23.70 -3.50 -1.60
C ASN A 415 23.57 -4.92 -0.98
N TYR A 416 22.95 -4.99 0.18
CA TYR A 416 22.50 -6.20 0.85
C TYR A 416 21.22 -5.88 1.62
N LEU A 417 20.18 -6.68 1.41
CA LEU A 417 18.88 -6.45 2.05
C LEU A 417 18.15 -7.76 2.27
N ARG A 418 17.81 -8.07 3.54
CA ARG A 418 17.07 -9.28 3.94
C ARG A 418 15.95 -8.93 4.91
N ASN A 419 14.75 -9.48 4.71
CA ASN A 419 13.69 -9.40 5.71
C ASN A 419 13.98 -10.41 6.83
N ALA A 420 14.84 -10.01 7.73
CA ALA A 420 15.38 -10.89 8.75
C ALA A 420 14.52 -10.95 10.01
N VAL A 421 13.77 -9.90 10.33
CA VAL A 421 12.98 -9.81 11.56
C VAL A 421 11.59 -9.22 11.28
N LYS A 422 10.56 -9.79 11.90
CA LYS A 422 9.22 -9.18 12.01
C LYS A 422 8.96 -8.79 13.45
N VAL A 423 8.43 -7.59 13.63
CA VAL A 423 8.11 -7.05 14.95
C VAL A 423 6.60 -6.94 15.09
N THR A 424 6.05 -7.46 16.17
CA THR A 424 4.65 -7.20 16.52
C THR A 424 4.59 -6.12 17.59
N VAL A 425 3.62 -5.21 17.46
CA VAL A 425 3.35 -4.14 18.42
C VAL A 425 1.87 -4.16 18.77
N ASP A 426 1.55 -4.37 20.04
CA ASP A 426 0.17 -4.33 20.50
C ASP A 426 -0.34 -2.88 20.49
N ALA A 427 -1.46 -2.60 19.85
CA ALA A 427 -1.98 -1.24 19.66
C ALA A 427 -2.47 -0.59 20.96
N TYR A 428 -2.84 -1.40 21.98
CA TYR A 428 -3.31 -0.93 23.26
C TYR A 428 -2.15 -0.71 24.26
N THR A 429 -1.26 -1.69 24.42
CA THR A 429 -0.18 -1.66 25.41
C THR A 429 1.16 -1.15 24.87
N GLY A 430 1.37 -1.22 23.56
CA GLY A 430 2.65 -0.94 22.92
C GLY A 430 3.71 -2.02 23.19
N GLU A 431 3.33 -3.21 23.68
CA GLU A 431 4.27 -4.34 23.85
C GLU A 431 4.83 -4.75 22.49
N MET A 432 6.15 -4.92 22.42
CA MET A 432 6.85 -5.33 21.21
C MET A 432 7.45 -6.72 21.34
N ARG A 433 7.39 -7.51 20.27
CA ARG A 433 8.06 -8.81 20.19
C ARG A 433 8.76 -8.92 18.84
N PHE A 434 10.06 -9.26 18.87
CA PHE A 434 10.92 -9.35 17.68
C PHE A 434 11.10 -10.82 17.31
N TYR A 435 10.62 -11.21 16.13
CA TYR A 435 10.69 -12.61 15.66
C TYR A 435 11.72 -12.76 14.55
N ALA A 436 12.69 -13.66 14.73
CA ALA A 436 13.72 -13.97 13.74
C ALA A 436 13.14 -14.79 12.59
N PHE A 437 12.99 -14.19 11.41
CA PHE A 437 12.41 -14.83 10.21
C PHE A 437 13.47 -15.43 9.28
N ASP A 438 14.68 -14.87 9.22
CA ASP A 438 15.81 -15.45 8.50
C ASP A 438 16.98 -15.72 9.48
N PRO A 439 16.90 -16.78 10.31
CA PRO A 439 17.95 -17.10 11.28
C PRO A 439 19.27 -17.52 10.63
N GLN A 440 19.31 -17.70 9.30
CA GLN A 440 20.53 -17.99 8.57
C GLN A 440 21.27 -16.74 8.11
N ASP A 441 20.61 -15.57 8.16
CA ASP A 441 21.26 -14.31 7.83
C ASP A 441 22.44 -14.02 8.78
N PRO A 442 23.67 -13.79 8.26
CA PRO A 442 24.86 -13.62 9.09
C PRO A 442 24.80 -12.35 9.96
N MET A 443 24.13 -11.31 9.52
CA MET A 443 23.96 -10.08 10.32
C MET A 443 23.00 -10.33 11.47
N LEU A 444 21.85 -10.97 11.21
CA LEU A 444 20.91 -11.34 12.27
C LEU A 444 21.54 -12.29 13.29
N LYS A 445 22.30 -13.29 12.85
CA LYS A 445 23.06 -14.17 13.77
C LYS A 445 23.95 -13.38 14.72
N THR A 446 24.58 -12.32 14.22
CA THR A 446 25.44 -11.46 15.02
C THR A 446 24.61 -10.66 16.04
N TYR A 447 23.49 -10.07 15.60
CA TYR A 447 22.59 -9.33 16.50
C TYR A 447 21.93 -10.24 17.56
N MET A 448 21.54 -11.46 17.22
CA MET A 448 21.01 -12.44 18.18
C MET A 448 22.03 -12.81 19.26
N LYS A 449 23.32 -12.86 18.92
CA LYS A 449 24.38 -13.09 19.91
C LYS A 449 24.65 -11.86 20.76
N ALA A 450 24.57 -10.65 20.19
CA ALA A 450 24.77 -9.40 20.90
C ALA A 450 23.60 -9.06 21.85
N PHE A 451 22.37 -9.42 21.46
CA PHE A 451 21.13 -9.14 22.18
C PHE A 451 20.29 -10.42 22.38
N PRO A 452 20.73 -11.35 23.21
CA PRO A 452 20.14 -12.69 23.32
C PRO A 452 18.70 -12.72 23.82
N THR A 453 18.25 -11.67 24.53
CA THR A 453 16.89 -11.56 25.08
C THR A 453 15.93 -10.79 24.19
N LEU A 454 16.42 -10.15 23.13
CA LEU A 454 15.59 -9.30 22.26
C LEU A 454 14.79 -10.14 21.25
N PHE A 455 15.42 -11.14 20.68
CA PHE A 455 14.84 -11.91 19.57
C PHE A 455 14.22 -13.22 20.05
N ARG A 456 13.05 -13.52 19.50
CA ARG A 456 12.34 -14.80 19.64
C ARG A 456 12.41 -15.60 18.36
N ASN A 457 12.26 -16.90 18.46
CA ASN A 457 12.13 -17.73 17.27
C ASN A 457 10.79 -17.46 16.58
N ARG A 458 10.76 -17.52 15.26
CA ARG A 458 9.53 -17.29 14.49
C ARG A 458 8.42 -18.29 14.83
N GLU A 459 8.79 -19.50 15.32
CA GLU A 459 7.88 -20.56 15.75
C GLU A 459 7.07 -20.16 17.01
N GLU A 460 7.58 -19.24 17.82
CA GLU A 460 6.91 -18.71 19.01
C GLU A 460 5.82 -17.68 18.70
N MET A 461 5.72 -17.22 17.44
CA MET A 461 4.67 -16.30 17.03
C MET A 461 3.30 -16.97 17.18
N PRO A 462 2.28 -16.27 17.75
CA PRO A 462 0.93 -16.79 17.87
C PRO A 462 0.33 -17.25 16.53
N PRO A 463 -0.45 -18.35 16.49
CA PRO A 463 -0.98 -18.90 15.24
C PRO A 463 -1.86 -17.92 14.44
N ASP A 464 -2.66 -17.11 15.13
CA ASP A 464 -3.50 -16.09 14.53
C ASP A 464 -2.66 -15.00 13.84
N ILE A 465 -1.56 -14.55 14.46
CA ILE A 465 -0.63 -13.61 13.83
C ILE A 465 0.11 -14.28 12.66
N LYS A 466 0.54 -15.55 12.80
CA LYS A 466 1.15 -16.32 11.69
C LYS A 466 0.27 -16.38 10.45
N ALA A 467 -1.05 -16.46 10.62
CA ALA A 467 -2.01 -16.52 9.52
C ALA A 467 -2.06 -15.21 8.70
N HIS A 468 -1.61 -14.09 9.27
CA HIS A 468 -1.69 -12.75 8.68
C HIS A 468 -0.35 -12.17 8.24
N ILE A 469 0.77 -12.89 8.41
CA ILE A 469 2.05 -12.39 7.90
C ILE A 469 2.02 -12.28 6.37
N ARG A 470 2.68 -11.24 5.84
CA ARG A 470 2.79 -11.02 4.40
C ARG A 470 4.24 -10.70 4.02
N TYR A 471 4.60 -10.97 2.76
CA TYR A 471 5.91 -10.63 2.23
C TYR A 471 5.96 -9.12 1.96
N PRO A 472 7.03 -8.38 2.39
CA PRO A 472 7.05 -6.91 2.27
C PRO A 472 7.09 -6.44 0.82
N GLN A 473 6.20 -5.54 0.42
CA GLN A 473 6.16 -4.96 -0.93
C GLN A 473 7.45 -4.21 -1.27
N SER A 474 8.03 -3.50 -0.29
CA SER A 474 9.28 -2.74 -0.46
C SER A 474 10.45 -3.63 -0.84
N LEU A 475 10.65 -4.76 -0.16
CA LEU A 475 11.69 -5.74 -0.49
C LEU A 475 11.43 -6.40 -1.85
N PHE A 476 10.18 -6.80 -2.09
CA PHE A 476 9.81 -7.46 -3.34
C PHE A 476 10.00 -6.55 -4.56
N ALA A 477 9.72 -5.25 -4.43
CA ALA A 477 9.99 -4.26 -5.47
C ALA A 477 11.49 -4.12 -5.77
N VAL A 478 12.34 -4.14 -4.74
CA VAL A 478 13.81 -4.17 -4.89
C VAL A 478 14.25 -5.44 -5.60
N GLN A 479 13.75 -6.60 -5.17
CA GLN A 479 14.06 -7.90 -5.78
C GLN A 479 13.62 -7.96 -7.24
N ALA A 480 12.43 -7.44 -7.56
CA ALA A 480 11.92 -7.35 -8.92
C ALA A 480 12.81 -6.44 -9.80
N THR A 481 13.23 -5.29 -9.27
CA THR A 481 14.15 -4.39 -9.96
C THR A 481 15.48 -5.08 -10.26
N MET A 482 16.05 -5.79 -9.29
CA MET A 482 17.26 -6.57 -9.50
C MET A 482 17.03 -7.70 -10.50
N MET A 483 15.86 -8.36 -10.45
CA MET A 483 15.52 -9.46 -11.34
C MET A 483 15.47 -9.06 -12.80
N CYS A 484 15.21 -7.78 -13.11
CA CYS A 484 15.23 -7.24 -14.48
C CYS A 484 16.55 -7.53 -15.24
N LEU A 485 17.66 -7.63 -14.52
CA LEU A 485 18.96 -7.99 -15.08
C LEU A 485 19.49 -9.32 -14.55
N TYR A 486 19.36 -9.56 -13.25
CA TYR A 486 20.01 -10.69 -12.55
C TYR A 486 19.28 -12.03 -12.72
N HIS A 487 18.22 -12.10 -13.54
CA HIS A 487 17.70 -13.38 -14.02
C HIS A 487 18.63 -14.03 -15.04
N MET A 488 19.44 -13.22 -15.75
CA MET A 488 20.51 -13.71 -16.62
C MET A 488 21.70 -14.15 -15.78
N THR A 489 21.92 -15.44 -15.69
CA THR A 489 23.05 -16.03 -14.91
C THR A 489 24.28 -16.29 -15.77
N ASN A 490 24.15 -16.29 -17.10
CA ASN A 490 25.27 -16.39 -18.03
C ASN A 490 25.97 -15.02 -18.14
N PRO A 491 27.27 -14.92 -17.81
CA PRO A 491 28.00 -13.64 -17.85
C PRO A 491 28.02 -12.97 -19.21
N ASP A 492 28.00 -13.74 -20.29
CA ASP A 492 28.03 -13.21 -21.66
C ASP A 492 26.69 -12.56 -22.04
N GLN A 493 25.58 -13.23 -21.74
CA GLN A 493 24.24 -12.68 -21.93
C GLN A 493 24.01 -11.46 -21.03
N PHE A 494 24.51 -11.53 -19.79
CA PHE A 494 24.45 -10.42 -18.83
C PHE A 494 25.19 -9.18 -19.33
N TYR A 495 26.42 -9.37 -19.86
CA TYR A 495 27.22 -8.30 -20.43
C TYR A 495 26.54 -7.62 -21.62
N LEU A 496 25.99 -8.41 -22.55
CA LEU A 496 25.29 -7.93 -23.73
C LEU A 496 23.87 -7.41 -23.43
N LYS A 497 23.32 -7.69 -22.26
CA LYS A 497 21.93 -7.36 -21.87
C LYS A 497 20.90 -7.88 -22.87
N GLU A 498 21.13 -9.06 -23.44
CA GLU A 498 20.31 -9.62 -24.53
C GLU A 498 18.84 -9.84 -24.15
N ASP A 499 18.57 -10.27 -22.92
CA ASP A 499 17.23 -10.57 -22.40
C ASP A 499 16.89 -9.62 -21.21
N ALA A 500 17.31 -8.35 -21.25
CA ALA A 500 17.01 -7.42 -20.18
C ALA A 500 15.51 -7.13 -20.08
N TRP A 501 14.97 -7.10 -18.87
CA TRP A 501 13.57 -6.80 -18.59
C TRP A 501 13.41 -5.45 -17.94
N GLU A 502 12.18 -4.98 -17.91
CA GLU A 502 11.72 -3.86 -17.10
C GLU A 502 10.40 -4.22 -16.41
N ILE A 503 10.09 -3.54 -15.31
CA ILE A 503 8.79 -3.67 -14.68
C ILE A 503 7.74 -3.12 -15.65
N ALA A 504 6.69 -3.89 -15.89
CA ALA A 504 5.61 -3.49 -16.78
C ALA A 504 4.95 -2.20 -16.30
N GLN A 505 4.42 -1.41 -17.23
CA GLN A 505 3.78 -0.13 -16.95
C GLN A 505 2.28 -0.20 -17.19
N GLU A 506 1.52 0.55 -16.40
CA GLU A 506 0.07 0.73 -16.51
C GLU A 506 -0.28 2.22 -16.63
N GLN A 507 -1.47 2.51 -17.14
CA GLN A 507 -2.06 3.85 -17.11
C GLN A 507 -3.02 3.91 -15.92
N SER A 508 -2.65 4.58 -14.86
CA SER A 508 -3.45 4.66 -13.65
C SER A 508 -3.74 6.11 -13.26
N GLY A 509 -4.83 6.32 -12.55
CA GLY A 509 -5.24 7.61 -12.05
C GLY A 509 -5.97 8.50 -13.07
N VAL A 510 -6.05 9.79 -12.77
CA VAL A 510 -6.81 10.77 -13.56
C VAL A 510 -6.11 11.13 -14.87
N GLU A 511 -4.77 11.23 -14.85
CA GLU A 511 -4.00 11.72 -16.00
C GLU A 511 -3.67 10.64 -17.03
N GLY A 512 -3.89 9.35 -16.71
CA GLY A 512 -3.59 8.24 -17.61
C GLY A 512 -2.13 8.15 -18.07
N LYS A 513 -1.19 8.71 -17.29
CA LYS A 513 0.24 8.62 -17.59
C LYS A 513 0.77 7.23 -17.29
N PRO A 514 1.64 6.66 -18.14
CA PRO A 514 2.28 5.38 -17.86
C PRO A 514 3.12 5.46 -16.58
N VAL A 515 2.82 4.57 -15.64
CA VAL A 515 3.56 4.39 -14.39
C VAL A 515 3.95 2.91 -14.22
N PRO A 516 5.11 2.61 -13.62
CA PRO A 516 5.45 1.22 -13.33
C PRO A 516 4.42 0.59 -12.39
N ILE A 517 3.97 -0.63 -12.72
CA ILE A 517 3.07 -1.41 -11.88
C ILE A 517 3.73 -1.64 -10.54
N ARG A 518 3.00 -1.38 -9.45
CA ARG A 518 3.45 -1.68 -8.09
C ARG A 518 3.17 -3.15 -7.78
N PRO A 519 4.02 -3.81 -6.97
CA PRO A 519 3.68 -5.13 -6.47
C PRO A 519 2.31 -5.13 -5.80
N TYR A 520 1.49 -6.14 -6.07
CA TYR A 520 0.15 -6.22 -5.50
C TYR A 520 -0.15 -7.58 -4.90
N TYR A 521 -0.82 -7.57 -3.76
CA TYR A 521 -1.30 -8.78 -3.09
C TYR A 521 -2.55 -9.31 -3.76
N THR A 522 -2.61 -10.64 -3.90
CA THR A 522 -3.79 -11.33 -4.39
C THR A 522 -3.83 -12.78 -3.89
N VAL A 523 -5.00 -13.36 -3.83
CA VAL A 523 -5.17 -14.78 -3.59
C VAL A 523 -5.20 -15.50 -4.92
N ILE A 524 -4.22 -16.37 -5.16
CA ILE A 524 -4.18 -17.22 -6.35
C ILE A 524 -3.97 -18.68 -5.96
N ARG A 525 -4.40 -19.56 -6.85
CA ARG A 525 -4.11 -20.98 -6.69
C ARG A 525 -2.65 -21.25 -7.05
N SER A 526 -1.87 -21.64 -6.05
CA SER A 526 -0.44 -21.90 -6.24
C SER A 526 -0.22 -23.09 -7.18
N PRO A 527 0.57 -22.92 -8.24
CA PRO A 527 0.90 -24.01 -9.15
C PRO A 527 1.76 -25.11 -8.49
N ASP A 528 2.35 -24.83 -7.32
CA ASP A 528 3.23 -25.76 -6.62
C ASP A 528 2.50 -26.84 -5.84
N ASP A 529 1.43 -26.45 -5.13
CA ASP A 529 0.72 -27.34 -4.21
C ASP A 529 -0.80 -27.37 -4.48
N GLY A 530 -1.27 -26.64 -5.47
CA GLY A 530 -2.68 -26.58 -5.85
C GLY A 530 -3.59 -25.97 -4.79
N ARG A 531 -3.06 -25.25 -3.80
CA ARG A 531 -3.82 -24.58 -2.74
C ARG A 531 -3.99 -23.10 -3.07
N ASP A 532 -5.09 -22.53 -2.60
CA ASP A 532 -5.29 -21.09 -2.65
C ASP A 532 -4.35 -20.42 -1.65
N ARG A 533 -3.49 -19.50 -2.15
CA ARG A 533 -2.41 -18.86 -1.40
C ARG A 533 -2.47 -17.35 -1.54
N PHE A 534 -2.14 -16.64 -0.48
CA PHE A 534 -1.93 -15.20 -0.53
C PHE A 534 -0.53 -14.90 -1.05
N MET A 535 -0.44 -14.22 -2.17
CA MET A 535 0.81 -14.00 -2.89
C MET A 535 0.96 -12.54 -3.30
N LEU A 536 2.20 -12.12 -3.47
CA LEU A 536 2.58 -10.82 -4.00
C LEU A 536 3.09 -11.01 -5.44
N LEU A 537 2.58 -10.24 -6.40
CA LEU A 537 2.86 -10.38 -7.82
C LEU A 537 3.40 -9.10 -8.44
N ILE A 538 4.20 -9.25 -9.51
CA ILE A 538 4.65 -8.17 -10.38
C ILE A 538 4.97 -8.70 -11.79
N PRO A 539 4.49 -8.03 -12.88
CA PRO A 539 4.78 -8.42 -14.26
C PRO A 539 6.03 -7.73 -14.82
N PHE A 540 6.65 -8.35 -15.83
CA PHE A 540 7.80 -7.82 -16.57
C PHE A 540 7.55 -7.77 -18.08
N THR A 541 8.11 -6.73 -18.72
CA THR A 541 8.16 -6.53 -20.16
C THR A 541 9.61 -6.41 -20.64
N PRO A 542 9.91 -6.59 -21.95
CA PRO A 542 11.27 -6.45 -22.46
C PRO A 542 11.74 -5.02 -22.33
N TYR A 543 12.99 -4.84 -21.89
CA TYR A 543 13.61 -3.53 -21.79
C TYR A 543 13.89 -2.91 -23.15
N GLY A 544 13.53 -1.64 -23.32
CA GLY A 544 13.89 -0.85 -24.51
C GLY A 544 13.25 -1.27 -25.83
N LYS A 545 12.33 -2.24 -25.82
CA LYS A 545 11.59 -2.65 -27.02
C LYS A 545 10.27 -1.88 -27.14
N PRO A 546 9.82 -1.55 -28.38
CA PRO A 546 8.52 -0.93 -28.59
C PRO A 546 7.37 -1.88 -28.28
N ASP A 547 7.55 -3.18 -28.57
CA ASP A 547 6.57 -4.21 -28.28
C ASP A 547 6.61 -4.56 -26.78
N LYS A 548 5.60 -4.14 -26.05
CA LYS A 548 5.47 -4.33 -24.62
C LYS A 548 4.71 -5.61 -24.25
N ASN A 549 4.98 -6.71 -24.99
CA ASN A 549 4.48 -8.03 -24.59
C ASN A 549 5.04 -8.43 -23.22
N MET A 550 4.25 -9.16 -22.44
CA MET A 550 4.78 -9.74 -21.21
C MET A 550 5.79 -10.84 -21.50
N VAL A 551 6.94 -10.79 -20.82
CA VAL A 551 7.97 -11.84 -20.89
C VAL A 551 7.94 -12.75 -19.69
N ALA A 552 7.53 -12.23 -18.53
CA ALA A 552 7.48 -12.98 -17.28
C ALA A 552 6.61 -12.24 -16.24
N TRP A 553 6.29 -12.96 -15.18
CA TRP A 553 5.81 -12.37 -13.93
C TRP A 553 6.50 -13.06 -12.74
N MET A 554 6.72 -12.30 -11.67
CA MET A 554 7.33 -12.79 -10.44
C MET A 554 6.29 -12.85 -9.33
N ALA A 555 6.40 -13.83 -8.44
CA ALA A 555 5.55 -13.99 -7.29
C ALA A 555 6.34 -14.35 -6.02
N ALA A 556 5.83 -13.91 -4.87
CA ALA A 556 6.31 -14.28 -3.55
C ALA A 556 5.18 -14.87 -2.72
N HIS A 557 5.43 -15.99 -2.05
CA HIS A 557 4.50 -16.53 -1.06
C HIS A 557 4.50 -15.69 0.22
N CYS A 558 3.31 -15.33 0.68
CA CYS A 558 3.10 -14.60 1.93
C CYS A 558 2.83 -15.54 3.12
N ASP A 559 2.23 -16.71 2.86
CA ASP A 559 1.81 -17.65 3.91
C ASP A 559 3.01 -18.20 4.70
N TYR A 560 2.83 -18.37 6.02
CA TYR A 560 3.90 -18.70 6.97
C TYR A 560 4.69 -19.95 6.59
N ASP A 561 4.04 -21.02 6.12
CA ASP A 561 4.66 -22.29 5.75
C ASP A 561 5.56 -22.20 4.50
N ARG A 562 5.29 -21.24 3.63
CA ARG A 562 6.01 -20.98 2.38
C ARG A 562 6.60 -19.57 2.30
N TYR A 563 6.68 -18.88 3.44
CA TYR A 563 7.10 -17.50 3.51
C TYR A 563 8.44 -17.24 2.80
N GLY A 564 8.41 -16.31 1.83
CA GLY A 564 9.61 -15.90 1.10
C GLY A 564 10.04 -16.85 -0.03
N ASP A 565 9.25 -17.90 -0.34
CA ASP A 565 9.43 -18.66 -1.58
C ASP A 565 9.13 -17.74 -2.78
N LEU A 566 10.14 -17.56 -3.63
CA LEU A 566 10.07 -16.68 -4.80
C LEU A 566 10.04 -17.49 -6.09
N PHE A 567 9.15 -17.10 -7.02
CA PHE A 567 9.01 -17.73 -8.32
C PHE A 567 9.04 -16.69 -9.43
N VAL A 568 9.56 -17.08 -10.58
CA VAL A 568 9.40 -16.35 -11.84
C VAL A 568 8.80 -17.29 -12.87
N TYR A 569 7.69 -16.89 -13.45
CA TYR A 569 7.05 -17.59 -14.55
C TYR A 569 7.39 -16.88 -15.84
N LYS A 570 8.19 -17.52 -16.70
CA LYS A 570 8.53 -17.02 -18.04
C LYS A 570 7.55 -17.56 -19.06
N PHE A 571 7.24 -16.76 -20.07
CA PHE A 571 6.54 -17.26 -21.25
C PHE A 571 7.53 -17.92 -22.22
N PRO A 572 7.10 -18.97 -22.96
CA PRO A 572 7.97 -19.62 -23.94
C PRO A 572 8.43 -18.65 -25.04
N PRO A 573 9.66 -18.76 -25.52
CA PRO A 573 10.13 -17.97 -26.66
C PRO A 573 9.20 -18.10 -27.87
N GLY A 574 8.89 -16.98 -28.53
CA GLY A 574 8.01 -16.94 -29.69
C GLY A 574 6.51 -16.90 -29.36
N LYS A 575 6.10 -17.04 -28.09
CA LYS A 575 4.71 -16.82 -27.69
C LYS A 575 4.49 -15.36 -27.33
N LEU A 576 3.54 -14.72 -28.00
CA LEU A 576 3.17 -13.33 -27.74
C LEU A 576 2.05 -13.32 -26.70
N VAL A 577 2.34 -12.78 -25.51
CA VAL A 577 1.38 -12.54 -24.42
C VAL A 577 1.22 -11.04 -24.26
N ASP A 578 0.00 -10.55 -24.39
CA ASP A 578 -0.27 -9.11 -24.29
C ASP A 578 0.22 -8.53 -22.96
N GLY A 579 0.99 -7.45 -23.03
CA GLY A 579 1.39 -6.69 -21.86
C GLY A 579 0.33 -5.67 -21.41
N PRO A 580 0.46 -5.10 -20.20
CA PRO A 580 -0.52 -4.14 -19.68
C PRO A 580 -0.82 -2.99 -20.64
N GLN A 581 0.20 -2.35 -21.20
CA GLN A 581 0.02 -1.23 -22.12
C GLN A 581 -0.73 -1.62 -23.40
N GLN A 582 -0.60 -2.87 -23.87
CA GLN A 582 -1.33 -3.37 -25.05
C GLN A 582 -2.81 -3.60 -24.71
N ILE A 583 -3.10 -4.10 -23.51
CA ILE A 583 -4.47 -4.25 -22.99
C ILE A 583 -5.12 -2.89 -22.84
N GLU A 584 -4.44 -1.92 -22.26
CA GLU A 584 -4.94 -0.56 -22.10
C GLU A 584 -5.17 0.17 -23.42
N ALA A 585 -4.27 -0.02 -24.39
CA ALA A 585 -4.48 0.50 -25.74
C ALA A 585 -5.76 -0.09 -26.37
N ARG A 586 -6.04 -1.38 -26.14
CA ARG A 586 -7.25 -2.05 -26.60
C ARG A 586 -8.49 -1.54 -25.87
N ILE A 587 -8.43 -1.31 -24.56
CA ILE A 587 -9.50 -0.68 -23.77
C ILE A 587 -9.82 0.71 -24.34
N ASN A 588 -8.80 1.52 -24.58
CA ASN A 588 -8.96 2.87 -25.12
C ASN A 588 -9.49 2.90 -26.57
N ALA A 589 -9.20 1.86 -27.36
CA ALA A 589 -9.67 1.72 -28.73
C ALA A 589 -11.10 1.15 -28.84
N ASP A 590 -11.66 0.61 -27.75
CA ASP A 590 -13.03 0.12 -27.72
C ASP A 590 -14.00 1.29 -27.76
N ALA A 591 -14.88 1.31 -28.79
CA ALA A 591 -15.78 2.44 -29.06
C ALA A 591 -16.79 2.65 -27.93
N GLN A 592 -17.31 1.57 -27.33
CA GLN A 592 -18.30 1.65 -26.26
C GLN A 592 -17.66 2.17 -24.97
N ILE A 593 -16.50 1.65 -24.59
CA ILE A 593 -15.77 2.08 -23.38
C ILE A 593 -15.33 3.54 -23.53
N SER A 594 -14.77 3.91 -24.68
CA SER A 594 -14.33 5.28 -24.96
C SER A 594 -15.51 6.28 -24.90
N GLN A 595 -16.70 5.89 -25.39
CA GLN A 595 -17.91 6.70 -25.28
C GLN A 595 -18.30 6.93 -23.81
N TYR A 596 -18.30 5.90 -22.97
CA TYR A 596 -18.60 6.05 -21.54
C TYR A 596 -17.59 6.94 -20.83
N PHE A 597 -16.30 6.78 -21.09
CA PHE A 597 -15.27 7.64 -20.48
C PHE A 597 -15.46 9.11 -20.88
N SER A 598 -15.79 9.38 -22.13
CA SER A 598 -16.07 10.73 -22.62
C SER A 598 -17.31 11.32 -21.97
N LEU A 599 -18.37 10.51 -21.80
CA LEU A 599 -19.63 10.95 -21.18
C LEU A 599 -19.43 11.26 -19.67
N TRP A 600 -18.73 10.41 -18.96
CA TRP A 600 -18.53 10.55 -17.51
C TRP A 600 -17.47 11.60 -17.14
N ASN A 601 -16.63 12.00 -18.07
CA ASN A 601 -15.58 13.02 -17.87
C ASN A 601 -16.08 14.43 -18.24
N GLN A 602 -17.39 14.65 -18.20
CA GLN A 602 -18.03 15.96 -18.41
C GLN A 602 -18.04 16.77 -17.13
N GLN A 603 -18.47 18.04 -17.23
CA GLN A 603 -18.49 18.99 -16.12
C GLN A 603 -19.12 18.41 -14.84
N GLY A 604 -18.40 18.50 -13.73
CA GLY A 604 -18.83 18.11 -12.39
C GLY A 604 -18.46 16.68 -11.97
N SER A 605 -17.95 15.86 -12.87
CA SER A 605 -17.44 14.53 -12.54
C SER A 605 -16.19 14.16 -13.34
N ARG A 606 -15.39 13.25 -12.81
CA ARG A 606 -14.18 12.73 -13.47
C ARG A 606 -14.08 11.22 -13.33
N VAL A 607 -13.60 10.59 -14.38
CA VAL A 607 -13.26 9.16 -14.39
C VAL A 607 -11.88 8.98 -13.81
N ILE A 608 -11.74 8.03 -12.89
CA ILE A 608 -10.46 7.57 -12.37
C ILE A 608 -10.30 6.11 -12.78
N ARG A 609 -9.26 5.83 -13.53
CA ARG A 609 -8.89 4.45 -13.88
C ARG A 609 -8.12 3.82 -12.72
N GLY A 610 -8.56 2.66 -12.30
CA GLY A 610 -7.86 1.90 -11.28
C GLY A 610 -6.67 1.12 -11.84
N SER A 611 -5.95 0.45 -10.96
CA SER A 611 -4.80 -0.39 -11.36
C SER A 611 -5.25 -1.58 -12.19
N LEU A 612 -4.54 -1.83 -13.30
CA LEU A 612 -4.75 -3.00 -14.14
C LEU A 612 -4.14 -4.24 -13.50
N LEU A 613 -4.97 -5.09 -12.92
CA LEU A 613 -4.55 -6.35 -12.31
C LEU A 613 -4.39 -7.45 -13.33
N ILE A 614 -3.30 -8.18 -13.24
CA ILE A 614 -2.98 -9.34 -14.10
C ILE A 614 -3.01 -10.59 -13.24
N LEU A 615 -3.92 -11.49 -13.53
CA LEU A 615 -4.16 -12.69 -12.73
C LEU A 615 -3.91 -13.94 -13.57
N PRO A 616 -3.01 -14.83 -13.11
CA PRO A 616 -2.89 -16.14 -13.72
C PRO A 616 -4.10 -17.01 -13.36
N VAL A 617 -4.80 -17.48 -14.38
CA VAL A 617 -5.96 -18.39 -14.25
C VAL A 617 -5.69 -19.61 -15.12
N GLY A 618 -5.32 -20.73 -14.49
CA GLY A 618 -4.90 -21.93 -15.20
C GLY A 618 -3.67 -21.66 -16.08
N ASN A 619 -3.81 -21.90 -17.37
CA ASN A 619 -2.78 -21.69 -18.37
C ASN A 619 -2.81 -20.31 -19.04
N SER A 620 -3.70 -19.43 -18.60
CA SER A 620 -4.00 -18.14 -19.22
C SER A 620 -3.85 -16.98 -18.26
N LEU A 621 -3.94 -15.76 -18.77
CA LEU A 621 -3.99 -14.53 -17.98
C LEU A 621 -5.36 -13.86 -18.12
N LEU A 622 -5.86 -13.35 -17.00
CA LEU A 622 -7.04 -12.50 -16.94
C LEU A 622 -6.60 -11.10 -16.50
N TYR A 623 -7.07 -10.08 -17.19
CA TYR A 623 -6.79 -8.68 -16.90
C TYR A 623 -8.07 -8.04 -16.37
N VAL A 624 -7.97 -7.33 -15.25
CA VAL A 624 -9.12 -6.70 -14.60
C VAL A 624 -8.77 -5.28 -14.19
N GLU A 625 -9.59 -4.31 -14.59
CA GLU A 625 -9.42 -2.89 -14.26
C GLU A 625 -10.73 -2.32 -13.73
N PRO A 626 -10.77 -1.83 -12.49
CA PRO A 626 -11.93 -1.11 -11.97
C PRO A 626 -11.96 0.33 -12.51
N VAL A 627 -13.16 0.85 -12.72
CA VAL A 627 -13.40 2.22 -13.15
C VAL A 627 -14.18 2.96 -12.07
N TYR A 628 -13.59 4.01 -11.52
CA TYR A 628 -14.22 4.85 -10.52
C TYR A 628 -14.76 6.13 -11.15
N LEU A 629 -15.86 6.61 -10.58
CA LEU A 629 -16.39 7.94 -10.84
C LEU A 629 -16.30 8.76 -9.55
N GLN A 630 -15.82 9.98 -9.65
CA GLN A 630 -15.72 10.90 -8.53
C GLN A 630 -16.31 12.27 -8.92
N ALA A 631 -17.17 12.81 -8.06
CA ALA A 631 -17.61 14.18 -8.22
C ALA A 631 -16.47 15.16 -7.91
N GLU A 632 -16.36 16.25 -8.67
CA GLU A 632 -15.28 17.25 -8.49
C GLU A 632 -15.32 17.92 -7.11
N GLN A 633 -16.52 18.13 -6.56
CA GLN A 633 -16.71 18.79 -5.27
C GLN A 633 -16.59 17.87 -4.06
N THR A 634 -16.73 16.57 -4.24
CA THR A 634 -16.71 15.58 -3.16
C THR A 634 -15.68 14.51 -3.45
N PRO A 635 -14.64 14.36 -2.63
CA PRO A 635 -13.60 13.36 -2.85
C PRO A 635 -14.04 11.93 -2.43
N LEU A 636 -15.24 11.53 -2.87
CA LEU A 636 -15.77 10.18 -2.67
C LEU A 636 -15.74 9.42 -4.00
N PRO A 637 -14.78 8.52 -4.21
CA PRO A 637 -14.75 7.68 -5.39
C PRO A 637 -15.77 6.53 -5.26
N GLU A 638 -16.53 6.27 -6.31
CA GLU A 638 -17.47 5.16 -6.43
C GLU A 638 -17.05 4.23 -7.57
N ILE A 639 -17.06 2.92 -7.36
CA ILE A 639 -16.87 1.97 -8.47
C ILE A 639 -18.12 2.01 -9.36
N LYS A 640 -17.91 2.34 -10.62
CA LYS A 640 -19.00 2.47 -11.59
C LYS A 640 -19.07 1.31 -12.55
N ARG A 641 -17.92 0.75 -12.93
CA ARG A 641 -17.80 -0.39 -13.86
C ARG A 641 -16.53 -1.18 -13.58
N VAL A 642 -16.51 -2.39 -14.09
CA VAL A 642 -15.32 -3.26 -14.08
C VAL A 642 -15.04 -3.68 -15.52
N ILE A 643 -13.82 -3.44 -15.98
CA ILE A 643 -13.34 -3.87 -17.30
C ILE A 643 -12.59 -5.19 -17.11
N VAL A 644 -12.90 -6.18 -17.94
CA VAL A 644 -12.23 -7.48 -17.95
C VAL A 644 -11.75 -7.78 -19.37
N SER A 645 -10.51 -8.25 -19.48
CA SER A 645 -9.92 -8.64 -20.75
C SER A 645 -9.24 -10.00 -20.66
N ALA A 646 -9.43 -10.81 -21.71
CA ALA A 646 -8.67 -12.04 -21.92
C ALA A 646 -8.51 -12.27 -23.44
N GLY A 647 -7.32 -12.65 -23.86
CA GLY A 647 -6.98 -12.75 -25.27
C GLY A 647 -7.21 -11.42 -25.99
N LYS A 648 -7.99 -11.47 -27.10
CA LYS A 648 -8.31 -10.27 -27.90
C LYS A 648 -9.61 -9.57 -27.47
N ARG A 649 -10.34 -10.11 -26.49
CA ARG A 649 -11.65 -9.59 -26.09
C ARG A 649 -11.50 -8.67 -24.88
N VAL A 650 -12.23 -7.56 -24.91
CA VAL A 650 -12.40 -6.61 -23.82
C VAL A 650 -13.89 -6.43 -23.61
N VAL A 651 -14.33 -6.40 -22.38
CA VAL A 651 -15.72 -6.12 -22.00
C VAL A 651 -15.76 -5.24 -20.75
N MET A 652 -16.81 -4.44 -20.62
CA MET A 652 -17.06 -3.61 -19.45
C MET A 652 -18.42 -3.96 -18.85
N GLY A 653 -18.41 -4.50 -17.66
CA GLY A 653 -19.61 -4.90 -16.91
C GLY A 653 -19.97 -3.95 -15.78
N GLU A 654 -21.15 -4.16 -15.18
CA GLU A 654 -21.60 -3.44 -13.99
C GLU A 654 -20.78 -3.82 -12.76
N ASP A 655 -20.43 -5.09 -12.66
CA ASP A 655 -19.51 -5.66 -11.68
C ASP A 655 -18.59 -6.71 -12.33
N LEU A 656 -17.74 -7.33 -11.53
CA LEU A 656 -16.81 -8.35 -12.00
C LEU A 656 -17.53 -9.57 -12.60
N TRP A 657 -18.61 -10.02 -11.99
CA TRP A 657 -19.32 -11.24 -12.40
C TRP A 657 -20.11 -11.01 -13.69
N ASP A 658 -20.70 -9.82 -13.84
CA ASP A 658 -21.33 -9.39 -15.09
C ASP A 658 -20.30 -9.31 -16.22
N ALA A 659 -19.16 -8.67 -15.99
CA ALA A 659 -18.08 -8.58 -16.97
C ALA A 659 -17.55 -9.97 -17.38
N LEU A 660 -17.35 -10.88 -16.41
CA LEU A 660 -16.95 -12.26 -16.70
C LEU A 660 -18.03 -13.01 -17.50
N THR A 661 -19.31 -12.85 -17.15
CA THR A 661 -20.43 -13.46 -17.87
C THR A 661 -20.49 -13.00 -19.32
N GLN A 662 -20.30 -11.70 -19.57
CA GLN A 662 -20.26 -11.14 -20.92
C GLN A 662 -19.03 -11.65 -21.70
N LEU A 663 -17.85 -11.69 -21.06
CA LEU A 663 -16.60 -12.13 -21.70
C LEU A 663 -16.66 -13.58 -22.17
N PHE A 664 -17.19 -14.47 -21.30
CA PHE A 664 -17.26 -15.92 -21.56
C PHE A 664 -18.59 -16.37 -22.12
N GLN A 665 -19.60 -15.49 -22.24
CA GLN A 665 -20.94 -15.79 -22.73
C GLN A 665 -21.62 -16.96 -21.95
N THR A 666 -21.29 -17.05 -20.68
CA THR A 666 -21.78 -18.11 -19.76
C THR A 666 -21.98 -17.50 -18.39
N PRO A 667 -23.12 -17.73 -17.71
CA PRO A 667 -23.36 -17.20 -16.38
C PRO A 667 -22.27 -17.64 -15.38
N ILE A 668 -21.59 -16.71 -14.79
CA ILE A 668 -20.54 -16.92 -13.79
C ILE A 668 -20.91 -16.12 -12.55
N HIS A 669 -21.12 -16.81 -11.40
CA HIS A 669 -21.53 -16.18 -10.14
C HIS A 669 -20.69 -16.66 -8.97
N ASP A 670 -20.50 -15.81 -7.98
CA ASP A 670 -19.81 -16.20 -6.75
C ASP A 670 -20.66 -17.12 -5.85
N GLY A 671 -21.99 -17.00 -5.89
CA GLY A 671 -22.92 -17.78 -5.06
C GLY A 671 -22.84 -17.49 -3.56
N ILE A 672 -22.34 -16.31 -3.17
CA ILE A 672 -22.25 -15.83 -1.79
C ILE A 672 -23.26 -14.69 -1.59
N LEU A 673 -23.94 -14.68 -0.45
CA LEU A 673 -24.72 -13.51 0.01
C LEU A 673 -23.74 -12.39 0.36
N THR A 674 -23.96 -11.19 -0.18
CA THR A 674 -23.15 -10.03 0.16
C THR A 674 -23.36 -9.61 1.62
N PRO A 675 -22.37 -9.01 2.30
CA PRO A 675 -22.52 -8.52 3.68
C PRO A 675 -23.69 -7.54 3.85
N ASN A 676 -24.02 -6.75 2.85
CA ASN A 676 -25.16 -5.83 2.87
C ASN A 676 -26.50 -6.56 3.07
N GLN A 677 -26.66 -7.76 2.55
CA GLN A 677 -27.89 -8.55 2.77
C GLN A 677 -28.00 -9.06 4.21
N GLN A 678 -26.89 -9.11 4.97
CA GLN A 678 -26.86 -9.58 6.35
C GLN A 678 -27.07 -8.44 7.37
N PHE A 679 -26.60 -7.21 7.09
CA PHE A 679 -26.87 -6.05 7.96
C PHE A 679 -28.34 -5.66 7.99
N HIS A 680 -29.10 -5.94 6.92
CA HIS A 680 -30.54 -5.70 6.87
C HIS A 680 -31.38 -6.76 7.59
N ARG A 681 -30.81 -7.87 8.07
CA ARG A 681 -31.53 -8.92 8.81
C ARG A 681 -31.55 -8.75 10.32
N ARG A 682 -30.90 -7.74 10.88
CA ARG A 682 -30.94 -7.46 12.33
C ARG A 682 -31.75 -6.21 12.65
N THR A 683 -33.07 -6.38 12.78
CA THR A 683 -33.81 -5.66 13.81
C THR A 683 -33.82 -6.54 15.06
N PRO A 684 -33.69 -5.99 16.28
CA PRO A 684 -33.77 -6.80 17.52
C PRO A 684 -35.17 -7.32 17.64
N THR A 685 -35.35 -8.62 17.57
CA THR A 685 -36.58 -9.31 17.90
C THR A 685 -36.77 -9.30 19.41
N THR A 686 -37.46 -8.27 19.91
CA THR A 686 -38.34 -8.49 21.07
C THR A 686 -39.51 -9.35 20.57
N GLY A 687 -39.69 -10.51 21.22
CA GLY A 687 -40.55 -11.56 20.76
C GLY A 687 -42.03 -11.16 20.56
N HIS A 688 -42.36 -10.91 19.30
CA HIS A 688 -43.69 -11.13 18.75
C HIS A 688 -43.51 -11.76 17.36
N PRO A 689 -44.31 -12.76 16.96
CA PRO A 689 -44.18 -13.31 15.61
C PRO A 689 -44.55 -12.24 14.60
N SER A 690 -43.58 -11.90 13.70
CA SER A 690 -43.82 -11.01 12.58
C SER A 690 -44.93 -11.58 11.71
N PRO A 691 -45.91 -10.78 11.29
CA PRO A 691 -46.90 -11.23 10.34
C PRO A 691 -46.21 -11.60 9.04
N VAL A 692 -46.36 -12.85 8.63
CA VAL A 692 -45.89 -13.32 7.31
C VAL A 692 -46.62 -12.49 6.27
N ALA A 693 -45.89 -11.77 5.43
CA ALA A 693 -46.47 -11.05 4.31
C ALA A 693 -47.30 -12.02 3.50
N ASN A 694 -48.63 -11.73 3.38
CA ASN A 694 -49.49 -12.53 2.53
C ASN A 694 -48.97 -12.42 1.08
N PRO A 695 -48.44 -13.50 0.48
CA PRO A 695 -47.85 -13.43 -0.86
C PRO A 695 -48.86 -12.95 -1.90
N GLU A 696 -50.18 -13.17 -1.67
CA GLU A 696 -51.26 -12.75 -2.53
C GLU A 696 -51.37 -11.23 -2.56
N ALA A 697 -51.24 -10.53 -1.43
CA ALA A 697 -51.32 -9.08 -1.37
C ALA A 697 -50.14 -8.37 -2.08
N VAL A 698 -48.94 -8.95 -2.05
CA VAL A 698 -47.79 -8.46 -2.79
C VAL A 698 -47.95 -8.68 -4.30
N MET A 699 -48.50 -9.85 -4.68
CA MET A 699 -48.80 -10.17 -6.09
C MET A 699 -49.88 -9.27 -6.67
N GLU A 700 -50.84 -8.87 -5.87
CA GLU A 700 -51.93 -7.96 -6.26
C GLU A 700 -51.37 -6.52 -6.50
N LEU A 701 -50.49 -6.05 -5.63
CA LEU A 701 -49.77 -4.79 -5.82
C LEU A 701 -48.98 -4.79 -7.12
N LEU A 702 -48.22 -5.85 -7.38
CA LEU A 702 -47.44 -6.00 -8.61
C LEU A 702 -48.32 -5.99 -9.87
N ARG A 703 -49.53 -6.65 -9.81
CA ARG A 703 -50.49 -6.64 -10.90
C ARG A 703 -51.00 -5.25 -11.20
N HIS A 704 -51.40 -4.48 -10.19
CA HIS A 704 -51.83 -3.08 -10.41
C HIS A 704 -50.75 -2.19 -10.96
N LEU A 705 -49.49 -2.36 -10.54
CA LEU A 705 -48.35 -1.63 -11.13
C LEU A 705 -48.08 -2.03 -12.59
N GLN A 706 -48.28 -3.33 -12.95
CA GLN A 706 -48.20 -3.78 -14.34
C GLN A 706 -49.31 -3.20 -15.21
N ASP A 707 -50.57 -3.20 -14.71
CA ASP A 707 -51.68 -2.60 -15.39
C ASP A 707 -51.49 -1.11 -15.62
N ALA A 708 -50.97 -0.37 -14.64
CA ALA A 708 -50.60 1.04 -14.78
C ALA A 708 -49.55 1.24 -15.87
N LYS A 709 -48.49 0.42 -15.86
CA LYS A 709 -47.44 0.47 -16.87
C LYS A 709 -48.00 0.28 -18.29
N GLN A 710 -48.84 -0.75 -18.47
CA GLN A 710 -49.46 -1.05 -19.76
C GLN A 710 -50.41 0.06 -20.23
N ALA A 711 -51.23 0.61 -19.35
CA ALA A 711 -52.13 1.75 -19.66
C ALA A 711 -51.34 3.00 -20.10
N ARG A 712 -50.19 3.26 -19.45
CA ARG A 712 -49.30 4.35 -19.83
C ARG A 712 -48.72 4.15 -21.23
N GLU A 713 -48.27 2.94 -21.54
CA GLU A 713 -47.72 2.58 -22.87
C GLU A 713 -48.72 2.67 -23.97
N GLN A 714 -50.02 2.48 -23.65
CA GLN A 714 -51.16 2.60 -24.59
C GLN A 714 -51.69 4.05 -24.68
N GLY A 715 -51.19 4.99 -23.87
CA GLY A 715 -51.67 6.37 -23.84
C GLY A 715 -53.01 6.57 -23.13
N ASP A 716 -53.53 5.57 -22.41
CA ASP A 716 -54.78 5.60 -21.65
C ASP A 716 -54.55 6.18 -20.24
N TRP A 717 -54.55 7.50 -20.14
CA TRP A 717 -54.23 8.19 -18.90
C TRP A 717 -55.29 8.02 -17.80
N LEU A 718 -56.57 7.76 -18.18
CA LEU A 718 -57.62 7.49 -17.21
C LEU A 718 -57.38 6.15 -16.51
N ARG A 719 -57.18 5.12 -17.29
CA ARG A 719 -56.88 3.78 -16.80
C ARG A 719 -55.56 3.71 -16.03
N PHE A 720 -54.54 4.48 -16.48
CA PHE A 720 -53.29 4.65 -15.73
C PHE A 720 -53.53 5.22 -14.34
N GLY A 721 -54.32 6.29 -14.20
CA GLY A 721 -54.63 6.90 -12.92
C GLY A 721 -55.39 5.97 -11.97
N GLU A 722 -56.39 5.21 -12.50
CA GLU A 722 -57.14 4.22 -11.73
C GLU A 722 -56.29 3.07 -11.23
N ALA A 723 -55.41 2.51 -12.08
CA ALA A 723 -54.52 1.42 -11.73
C ALA A 723 -53.48 1.85 -10.71
N LEU A 724 -52.96 3.08 -10.83
CA LEU A 724 -51.98 3.65 -9.90
C LEU A 724 -52.61 3.90 -8.51
N ASN A 725 -53.87 4.42 -8.45
CA ASN A 725 -54.56 4.61 -7.19
C ASN A 725 -54.81 3.25 -6.48
N LYS A 726 -55.20 2.22 -7.21
CA LYS A 726 -55.36 0.88 -6.65
C LYS A 726 -54.02 0.34 -6.12
N ALA A 727 -52.92 0.57 -6.78
CA ALA A 727 -51.60 0.21 -6.32
C ALA A 727 -51.23 0.92 -5.00
N PHE A 728 -51.54 2.23 -4.90
CA PHE A 728 -51.34 2.99 -3.64
C PHE A 728 -52.21 2.50 -2.49
N GLU A 729 -53.50 2.23 -2.72
CA GLU A 729 -54.39 1.66 -1.69
C GLU A 729 -53.87 0.33 -1.18
N GLN A 730 -53.38 -0.53 -2.07
CA GLN A 730 -52.81 -1.83 -1.70
C GLN A 730 -51.48 -1.67 -0.97
N ALA A 731 -50.64 -0.70 -1.35
CA ALA A 731 -49.41 -0.40 -0.65
C ALA A 731 -49.68 0.09 0.78
N GLU A 732 -50.68 1.00 0.97
CA GLU A 732 -51.08 1.46 2.30
C GLU A 732 -51.64 0.35 3.19
N LYS A 733 -52.38 -0.61 2.61
CA LYS A 733 -52.88 -1.81 3.36
C LYS A 733 -51.68 -2.66 3.82
N LEU A 734 -50.69 -2.87 2.97
CA LEU A 734 -49.47 -3.56 3.32
C LEU A 734 -48.66 -2.81 4.39
N GLU A 735 -48.51 -1.49 4.27
CA GLU A 735 -47.84 -0.64 5.25
C GLU A 735 -48.48 -0.75 6.64
N ARG A 736 -49.83 -0.68 6.73
CA ARG A 736 -50.59 -0.86 7.98
C ARG A 736 -50.43 -2.29 8.54
N ALA A 737 -50.36 -3.29 7.67
CA ALA A 737 -50.18 -4.68 8.10
C ALA A 737 -48.78 -4.97 8.64
N PHE A 738 -47.77 -4.21 8.18
CA PHE A 738 -46.36 -4.30 8.63
C PHE A 738 -46.01 -3.40 9.81
N GLY A 739 -46.93 -2.53 10.28
CA GLY A 739 -46.72 -1.73 11.48
C GLY A 739 -45.62 -0.67 11.34
N VAL A 740 -45.36 -0.19 10.11
CA VAL A 740 -44.45 0.91 9.88
C VAL A 740 -45.20 2.20 10.24
N ALA A 741 -45.00 2.70 11.44
CA ALA A 741 -45.47 4.00 11.86
C ALA A 741 -44.61 5.09 11.22
N ARG A 742 -45.25 6.18 10.74
CA ARG A 742 -44.57 7.39 10.21
C ARG A 742 -43.73 8.08 11.27
#